data_1704d91fc69bf5fab7f8da6a63e6e1f1
#
_entry.id   1704d91fc69bf5fab7f8da6a63e6e1f1
#
_cell.length_a   1.000
_cell.length_b   1.000
_cell.length_c   1.000
_cell.angle_alpha   90.00
_cell.angle_beta   90.00
_cell.angle_gamma   90.00
#
_symmetry.space_group_name_H-M   'P 1'
#
loop_
_entity.id
_entity.type
_entity.pdbx_description
1 polymer ?
#
loop_
_entity_poly.entity_id
_entity_poly.type
_entity_poly.pdbx_seq_one_letter_code
_entity_poly.pdbx_strand_id
1 'polypeptide(L)'
;MTFRRTWQNKSTHLKITLGAFVLSALSTTSLADPIDKSAIQFIGPLAEDMQLKPYQTDHRDAIIANLLPSLQTSSDSIHLFGNDVDWQAFDKVSALTLGGLQALKFTASTDRFSQGTLTLKGIENAQLFIDGEKQTEKNQAYELALSQGDHQIVIITEQVANWNQVELDFTAKSELDTLQFSAKQQHGLSAKQLFDAPTINFVSMAPNGDYFITSKRHYEDATANQAQYVTELKDAKNNTLYRFESAQPSSITWSPDSKRLVYLLNGELKRLNLKTMQLSVIAKNLSGANGFQFYDSNSLIFSWSKSPEDNGKLTKHYQGLQDRWSYARTTSQVYLLDIATGLSKIVSQGPLSHSLEDFDAKRGSILMSRSAQAMQLSPEPATELVELNLATSALNVLGQFKTFNQAKYTNEGIYVTAGPDFNNGLGRNLPQSMLANNYDGQLYLLSRDGKKATALSKEFNPAIGQLNVLENGDALIKVTEQDTVQLYQYDLSKKRFNKVNAGFDVVEQFSYSKERNPSILLTGTTASTPQQLKQLSLGKSRAKILWDSKPIAYKDTAIASLEEFNFTNKDGVEIKGRVYLPHNVDKSKKYPALVYYYGGTSPVTRGFTGRYPFNLWAEHGYVVYVVQPTGATGFGQEFSAKHVNAWGEYTANDIIDGTKAFLNQYHFVDSKRVGNLGASYGGFMTMLLATKTDMFSASIAHAGISNITSYWGQGWWGYLYSNEASKNSYPWNNPTLYSQHSPVFHADKVTTPLLLLHGDSDTNVPVGESHNMYTALKLLGKDVELIEYKGADHQIFARDKRFDWWDTMLAYFDKNLKEQPQWWQYLYAEK
;
A
#
# COMPACT_ATOMS: atom_id res chain seq x y z
N MET A 1 51.37 27.63 20.35
CA MET A 1 51.34 28.07 21.77
C MET A 1 50.65 26.97 22.57
N THR A 2 51.44 26.30 23.38
CA THR A 2 51.09 25.09 24.15
C THR A 2 50.61 25.53 25.52
N PHE A 3 49.43 25.07 25.95
CA PHE A 3 49.09 25.16 27.37
C PHE A 3 48.68 23.75 27.87
N ARG A 4 49.60 23.12 28.60
CA ARG A 4 49.31 21.99 29.51
C ARG A 4 48.77 22.58 30.81
N ARG A 5 47.65 22.05 31.32
CA ARG A 5 47.28 22.16 32.74
C ARG A 5 47.13 20.76 33.32
N THR A 6 48.02 20.48 34.24
CA THR A 6 48.02 19.36 35.20
C THR A 6 46.87 19.51 36.20
N TRP A 7 46.12 18.48 36.45
CA TRP A 7 45.26 18.34 37.62
C TRP A 7 45.79 17.27 38.57
N GLN A 8 46.05 17.67 39.79
CA GLN A 8 46.47 16.78 40.88
C GLN A 8 45.29 15.99 41.44
N ASN A 9 45.55 14.69 41.70
CA ASN A 9 44.68 13.78 42.44
C ASN A 9 44.64 14.20 43.94
N LYS A 10 43.44 14.27 44.47
CA LYS A 10 43.19 14.08 45.94
C LYS A 10 42.32 12.85 46.12
N SER A 11 42.92 11.77 46.59
CA SER A 11 42.25 10.55 47.00
C SER A 11 41.67 10.73 48.40
N THR A 12 40.37 10.53 48.56
CA THR A 12 39.73 10.34 49.84
C THR A 12 39.24 8.89 49.89
N HIS A 13 39.85 8.09 50.78
CA HIS A 13 39.47 6.69 51.03
C HIS A 13 38.17 6.63 51.80
N LEU A 14 37.12 6.09 51.18
CA LEU A 14 35.94 5.62 51.89
C LEU A 14 35.96 4.07 51.83
N LYS A 15 36.15 3.46 52.99
CA LYS A 15 36.04 2.01 53.18
C LYS A 15 34.57 1.62 53.18
N ILE A 16 34.14 0.94 52.11
CA ILE A 16 32.85 0.25 52.10
C ILE A 16 33.15 -1.24 52.24
N THR A 17 32.60 -1.82 53.29
CA THR A 17 32.66 -3.23 53.61
C THR A 17 31.78 -3.97 52.60
N LEU A 18 32.36 -4.78 51.73
CA LEU A 18 31.63 -5.70 50.85
C LEU A 18 31.08 -6.87 51.70
N GLY A 19 29.80 -6.87 51.92
CA GLY A 19 29.06 -8.08 52.29
C GLY A 19 28.89 -8.94 51.04
N ALA A 20 29.58 -10.06 50.98
CA ALA A 20 29.38 -11.05 49.92
C ALA A 20 28.00 -11.70 50.04
N PHE A 21 27.03 -11.23 49.26
CA PHE A 21 25.85 -12.02 48.94
C PHE A 21 26.24 -13.00 47.81
N VAL A 22 26.40 -14.25 48.17
CA VAL A 22 26.44 -15.36 47.23
C VAL A 22 25.03 -15.53 46.69
N LEU A 23 24.73 -14.89 45.53
CA LEU A 23 23.59 -15.32 44.72
C LEU A 23 23.97 -16.68 44.13
N SER A 24 23.43 -17.77 44.72
CA SER A 24 23.33 -19.04 44.03
C SER A 24 22.42 -18.84 42.81
N ALA A 25 22.99 -18.72 41.63
CA ALA A 25 22.26 -18.91 40.41
C ALA A 25 21.75 -20.35 40.37
N LEU A 26 20.54 -20.57 40.84
CA LEU A 26 19.77 -21.74 40.46
C LEU A 26 19.55 -21.63 38.96
N SER A 27 20.36 -22.33 38.19
CA SER A 27 20.02 -22.66 36.81
C SER A 27 18.78 -23.56 36.86
N THR A 28 17.59 -22.95 36.77
CA THR A 28 16.39 -23.72 36.43
C THR A 28 16.63 -24.22 35.02
N THR A 29 17.00 -25.48 34.86
CA THR A 29 16.89 -26.19 33.62
C THR A 29 15.41 -26.17 33.26
N SER A 30 15.00 -25.38 32.24
CA SER A 30 13.68 -25.47 31.67
C SER A 30 13.49 -26.91 31.20
N LEU A 31 12.53 -27.60 31.76
CA LEU A 31 12.18 -28.94 31.32
C LEU A 31 11.57 -28.81 29.93
N ALA A 32 12.00 -29.69 29.01
CA ALA A 32 11.39 -29.81 27.71
C ALA A 32 9.95 -30.35 27.90
N ASP A 33 8.96 -29.63 27.39
CA ASP A 33 7.57 -30.08 27.44
C ASP A 33 7.21 -30.75 26.11
N PRO A 34 6.80 -32.03 26.11
CA PRO A 34 6.39 -32.74 24.91
C PRO A 34 5.10 -32.14 24.36
N ILE A 35 5.06 -31.93 23.05
CA ILE A 35 3.85 -31.49 22.35
C ILE A 35 2.86 -32.67 22.29
N ASP A 36 1.64 -32.46 22.74
CA ASP A 36 0.60 -33.49 22.69
C ASP A 36 0.34 -33.92 21.24
N LYS A 37 0.42 -35.24 20.99
CA LYS A 37 0.20 -35.81 19.65
C LYS A 37 -1.18 -35.51 19.09
N SER A 38 -2.18 -35.28 19.92
CA SER A 38 -3.53 -34.86 19.51
C SER A 38 -3.57 -33.44 18.93
N ALA A 39 -2.55 -32.61 19.23
CA ALA A 39 -2.37 -31.28 18.67
C ALA A 39 -1.72 -31.29 17.27
N ILE A 40 -1.33 -32.45 16.76
CA ILE A 40 -0.57 -32.62 15.52
C ILE A 40 -1.44 -33.31 14.48
N GLN A 41 -1.44 -32.79 13.26
CA GLN A 41 -2.01 -33.45 12.08
C GLN A 41 -0.90 -34.10 11.26
N PHE A 42 -1.21 -35.22 10.62
CA PHE A 42 -0.32 -36.02 9.79
C PHE A 42 -0.92 -36.23 8.41
N ILE A 43 -0.08 -36.22 7.38
CA ILE A 43 -0.43 -36.62 6.02
C ILE A 43 0.75 -37.38 5.39
N GLY A 44 0.42 -38.45 4.66
CA GLY A 44 1.43 -39.23 3.93
C GLY A 44 1.15 -40.74 3.92
N PRO A 45 1.93 -41.53 3.14
CA PRO A 45 2.99 -41.04 2.28
C PRO A 45 2.48 -40.38 1.00
N LEU A 46 3.17 -39.34 0.55
CA LEU A 46 2.88 -38.62 -0.70
C LEU A 46 3.84 -39.09 -1.79
N ALA A 47 3.34 -39.32 -3.00
CA ALA A 47 4.17 -39.73 -4.12
C ALA A 47 5.00 -38.53 -4.63
N GLU A 48 6.33 -38.68 -4.69
CA GLU A 48 7.28 -37.61 -5.04
C GLU A 48 7.23 -37.23 -6.51
N ASP A 49 7.16 -38.22 -7.40
CA ASP A 49 7.12 -38.06 -8.86
C ASP A 49 5.92 -37.25 -9.35
N MET A 50 4.86 -37.20 -8.56
CA MET A 50 3.64 -36.43 -8.85
C MET A 50 3.78 -34.91 -8.62
N GLN A 51 4.89 -34.44 -8.05
CA GLN A 51 5.00 -33.06 -7.57
C GLN A 51 5.90 -32.16 -8.45
N LEU A 52 6.55 -32.75 -9.47
CA LEU A 52 7.42 -32.00 -10.36
C LEU A 52 6.64 -31.19 -11.39
N LYS A 53 7.02 -29.95 -11.56
CA LYS A 53 6.62 -29.15 -12.72
C LYS A 53 7.46 -29.56 -13.94
N PRO A 54 6.95 -29.42 -15.19
CA PRO A 54 7.64 -29.91 -16.39
C PRO A 54 9.06 -29.38 -16.62
N TYR A 55 9.41 -28.26 -16.00
CA TYR A 55 10.71 -27.60 -16.13
C TYR A 55 11.65 -27.78 -14.93
N GLN A 56 11.20 -28.54 -13.94
CA GLN A 56 12.00 -28.82 -12.75
C GLN A 56 12.74 -30.17 -12.89
N THR A 57 13.91 -30.23 -12.32
CA THR A 57 14.64 -31.48 -12.15
C THR A 57 14.09 -32.26 -10.96
N ASP A 58 14.33 -33.57 -10.93
CA ASP A 58 14.03 -34.44 -9.81
C ASP A 58 14.93 -34.08 -8.60
N HIS A 59 14.53 -33.01 -7.92
CA HIS A 59 15.27 -32.49 -6.78
C HIS A 59 14.32 -32.33 -5.58
N ARG A 60 14.68 -32.94 -4.46
CA ARG A 60 13.88 -32.99 -3.24
C ARG A 60 13.37 -31.60 -2.82
N ASP A 61 14.23 -30.59 -2.80
CA ASP A 61 13.87 -29.25 -2.41
C ASP A 61 12.82 -28.62 -3.36
N ALA A 62 12.88 -28.94 -4.65
CA ALA A 62 11.89 -28.49 -5.63
C ALA A 62 10.53 -29.18 -5.41
N ILE A 63 10.55 -30.48 -5.08
CA ILE A 63 9.32 -31.24 -4.75
C ILE A 63 8.67 -30.65 -3.51
N ILE A 64 9.44 -30.45 -2.44
CA ILE A 64 8.95 -29.86 -1.19
C ILE A 64 8.40 -28.45 -1.42
N ALA A 65 9.10 -27.61 -2.17
CA ALA A 65 8.64 -26.26 -2.50
C ALA A 65 7.30 -26.25 -3.26
N ASN A 66 7.05 -27.28 -4.11
CA ASN A 66 5.77 -27.42 -4.80
C ASN A 66 4.63 -27.91 -3.88
N LEU A 67 4.93 -28.75 -2.90
CA LEU A 67 3.95 -29.29 -1.96
C LEU A 67 3.58 -28.29 -0.85
N LEU A 68 4.55 -27.52 -0.39
CA LEU A 68 4.42 -26.67 0.78
C LEU A 68 3.18 -25.75 0.75
N PRO A 69 2.83 -25.07 -0.35
CA PRO A 69 1.63 -24.24 -0.40
C PRO A 69 0.34 -25.03 -0.14
N SER A 70 0.28 -26.29 -0.60
CA SER A 70 -0.87 -27.17 -0.37
C SER A 70 -0.91 -27.69 1.07
N LEU A 71 0.28 -27.99 1.66
CA LEU A 71 0.39 -28.43 3.04
C LEU A 71 0.03 -27.34 4.05
N GLN A 72 0.20 -26.08 3.67
CA GLN A 72 -0.09 -24.90 4.50
C GLN A 72 -1.57 -24.48 4.48
N THR A 73 -2.40 -25.09 3.67
CA THR A 73 -3.82 -24.74 3.66
C THR A 73 -4.53 -25.18 4.95
N SER A 74 -5.55 -24.43 5.36
CA SER A 74 -6.42 -24.81 6.49
C SER A 74 -7.42 -25.93 6.15
N SER A 75 -7.31 -26.49 4.96
CA SER A 75 -8.17 -27.57 4.49
C SER A 75 -7.93 -28.88 5.24
N ASP A 76 -8.98 -29.62 5.53
CA ASP A 76 -8.88 -30.98 6.11
C ASP A 76 -8.30 -31.98 5.11
N SER A 77 -8.22 -31.60 3.83
CA SER A 77 -7.61 -32.39 2.74
C SER A 77 -6.77 -31.51 1.82
N ILE A 78 -5.81 -32.10 1.14
CA ILE A 78 -5.09 -31.48 0.03
C ILE A 78 -5.51 -32.14 -1.28
N HIS A 79 -5.71 -31.35 -2.33
CA HIS A 79 -6.09 -31.88 -3.65
C HIS A 79 -4.85 -32.07 -4.51
N LEU A 80 -4.55 -33.33 -4.83
CA LEU A 80 -3.41 -33.71 -5.67
C LEU A 80 -3.89 -34.62 -6.82
N PHE A 81 -3.66 -34.19 -8.07
CA PHE A 81 -3.92 -34.97 -9.28
C PHE A 81 -5.36 -35.56 -9.36
N GLY A 82 -6.34 -34.75 -8.97
CA GLY A 82 -7.76 -35.18 -9.01
C GLY A 82 -8.22 -36.00 -7.81
N ASN A 83 -7.34 -36.25 -6.83
CA ASN A 83 -7.64 -36.95 -5.60
C ASN A 83 -7.52 -36.03 -4.39
N ASP A 84 -8.41 -36.20 -3.42
CA ASP A 84 -8.29 -35.56 -2.12
C ASP A 84 -7.53 -36.51 -1.17
N VAL A 85 -6.51 -35.96 -0.51
CA VAL A 85 -5.73 -36.67 0.52
C VAL A 85 -5.99 -35.97 1.85
N ASP A 86 -6.55 -36.71 2.79
CA ASP A 86 -7.01 -36.16 4.06
C ASP A 86 -5.91 -36.07 5.12
N TRP A 87 -5.90 -35.00 5.89
CA TRP A 87 -5.13 -34.90 7.11
C TRP A 87 -5.72 -35.78 8.20
N GLN A 88 -4.87 -36.51 8.91
CA GLN A 88 -5.25 -37.40 10.00
C GLN A 88 -4.70 -36.87 11.32
N ALA A 89 -5.42 -37.08 12.43
CA ALA A 89 -4.89 -36.78 13.75
C ALA A 89 -3.70 -37.72 14.03
N PHE A 90 -2.58 -37.17 14.45
CA PHE A 90 -1.33 -37.92 14.59
C PHE A 90 -1.40 -39.00 15.66
N ASP A 91 -2.15 -38.80 16.72
CA ASP A 91 -2.39 -39.80 17.78
C ASP A 91 -3.14 -41.06 17.30
N LYS A 92 -3.80 -41.01 16.14
CA LYS A 92 -4.58 -42.10 15.54
C LYS A 92 -3.80 -42.88 14.47
N VAL A 93 -2.59 -42.47 14.18
CA VAL A 93 -1.75 -43.13 13.16
C VAL A 93 -1.13 -44.40 13.75
N SER A 94 -1.70 -45.58 13.44
CA SER A 94 -1.34 -46.86 14.07
C SER A 94 -0.40 -47.74 13.24
N ALA A 95 -0.33 -47.59 11.92
CA ALA A 95 0.59 -48.32 11.05
C ALA A 95 0.79 -47.55 9.74
N LEU A 96 1.96 -47.02 9.50
CA LEU A 96 2.29 -46.34 8.26
C LEU A 96 3.24 -47.20 7.41
N THR A 97 2.99 -47.19 6.11
CA THR A 97 3.92 -47.70 5.11
C THR A 97 5.17 -46.85 5.13
N LEU A 98 6.32 -47.48 5.32
CA LEU A 98 7.62 -46.81 5.29
C LEU A 98 7.95 -46.38 3.85
N GLY A 99 8.30 -45.13 3.66
CA GLY A 99 8.77 -44.57 2.39
C GLY A 99 7.86 -43.46 1.81
N GLY A 100 8.46 -42.54 1.07
CA GLY A 100 7.81 -41.34 0.49
C GLY A 100 7.74 -40.14 1.43
N LEU A 101 7.43 -38.97 0.85
CA LEU A 101 7.30 -37.74 1.62
C LEU A 101 6.11 -37.80 2.58
N GLN A 102 6.33 -37.33 3.78
CA GLN A 102 5.34 -37.29 4.85
C GLN A 102 5.41 -35.92 5.52
N ALA A 103 4.27 -35.41 6.01
CA ALA A 103 4.26 -34.13 6.70
C ALA A 103 3.47 -34.18 8.00
N LEU A 104 4.01 -33.45 8.99
CA LEU A 104 3.32 -33.08 10.22
C LEU A 104 2.94 -31.60 10.15
N LYS A 105 1.77 -31.26 10.66
CA LYS A 105 1.29 -29.88 10.73
C LYS A 105 0.62 -29.59 12.08
N PHE A 106 0.94 -28.46 12.67
CA PHE A 106 0.28 -27.95 13.88
C PHE A 106 0.44 -26.43 13.97
N THR A 107 -0.35 -25.83 14.83
CA THR A 107 -0.31 -24.40 15.14
C THR A 107 0.35 -24.17 16.48
N ALA A 108 1.33 -23.26 16.52
CA ALA A 108 1.88 -22.69 17.74
C ALA A 108 1.30 -21.30 17.95
N SER A 109 0.59 -21.09 19.06
CA SER A 109 -0.06 -19.83 19.40
C SER A 109 0.61 -19.17 20.61
N THR A 110 0.78 -17.85 20.56
CA THR A 110 1.35 -17.09 21.67
C THR A 110 0.68 -15.71 21.79
N ASP A 111 0.53 -15.24 23.01
CA ASP A 111 -0.05 -13.93 23.34
C ASP A 111 1.01 -12.80 23.43
N ARG A 112 2.28 -13.16 23.19
CA ARG A 112 3.42 -12.24 23.21
C ARG A 112 4.56 -12.78 22.33
N PHE A 113 5.59 -11.98 22.07
CA PHE A 113 6.80 -12.52 21.44
C PHE A 113 7.42 -13.59 22.34
N SER A 114 7.62 -14.79 21.80
CA SER A 114 8.11 -15.95 22.52
C SER A 114 9.27 -16.63 21.81
N GLN A 115 10.24 -17.09 22.58
CA GLN A 115 11.44 -17.78 22.09
C GLN A 115 11.57 -19.15 22.73
N GLY A 116 12.20 -20.07 22.00
CA GLY A 116 12.49 -21.40 22.53
C GLY A 116 13.14 -22.28 21.46
N THR A 117 13.27 -23.55 21.81
CA THR A 117 13.87 -24.55 20.92
C THR A 117 12.89 -25.70 20.71
N LEU A 118 12.61 -26.04 19.46
CA LEU A 118 11.85 -27.22 19.09
C LEU A 118 12.81 -28.35 18.71
N THR A 119 12.74 -29.46 19.45
CA THR A 119 13.55 -30.65 19.21
C THR A 119 12.69 -31.74 18.59
N LEU A 120 13.21 -32.38 17.53
CA LEU A 120 12.55 -33.49 16.85
C LEU A 120 13.26 -34.79 17.21
N LYS A 121 12.52 -35.72 17.84
CA LYS A 121 13.03 -37.07 18.14
C LYS A 121 12.34 -38.09 17.24
N GLY A 122 13.09 -39.10 16.78
CA GLY A 122 12.57 -40.17 15.94
C GLY A 122 12.27 -39.77 14.48
N ILE A 123 12.66 -38.56 14.07
CA ILE A 123 12.54 -38.05 12.71
C ILE A 123 13.94 -37.69 12.22
N GLU A 124 14.33 -38.23 11.06
CA GLU A 124 15.62 -37.94 10.43
C GLU A 124 15.39 -37.13 9.14
N ASN A 125 16.37 -36.28 8.77
CA ASN A 125 16.33 -35.47 7.55
C ASN A 125 15.07 -34.63 7.40
N ALA A 126 14.56 -34.12 8.51
CA ALA A 126 13.39 -33.25 8.51
C ALA A 126 13.69 -31.86 7.94
N GLN A 127 12.70 -31.27 7.28
CA GLN A 127 12.67 -29.84 6.96
C GLN A 127 11.52 -29.21 7.72
N LEU A 128 11.83 -28.21 8.54
CA LEU A 128 10.83 -27.47 9.31
C LEU A 128 10.57 -26.13 8.65
N PHE A 129 9.29 -25.80 8.53
CA PHE A 129 8.81 -24.53 8.02
C PHE A 129 7.91 -23.86 9.06
N ILE A 130 8.12 -22.58 9.30
CA ILE A 130 7.25 -21.73 10.10
C ILE A 130 6.64 -20.70 9.16
N ASP A 131 5.32 -20.65 9.05
CA ASP A 131 4.58 -19.79 8.14
C ASP A 131 5.11 -19.84 6.69
N GLY A 132 5.65 -20.99 6.29
CA GLY A 132 6.23 -21.27 4.99
C GLY A 132 7.69 -20.91 4.83
N GLU A 133 8.33 -20.38 5.83
CA GLU A 133 9.75 -20.10 5.80
C GLU A 133 10.56 -21.27 6.37
N LYS A 134 11.50 -21.78 5.56
CA LYS A 134 12.38 -22.89 5.96
C LYS A 134 13.29 -22.45 7.11
N GLN A 135 13.29 -23.22 8.18
CA GLN A 135 14.15 -22.99 9.33
C GLN A 135 15.47 -23.78 9.23
N THR A 136 16.50 -23.22 9.86
CA THR A 136 17.81 -23.87 9.89
C THR A 136 17.93 -24.77 11.11
N GLU A 137 18.23 -26.06 10.87
CA GLU A 137 18.51 -27.03 11.93
C GLU A 137 19.87 -26.79 12.56
N LYS A 138 19.95 -26.89 13.89
CA LYS A 138 21.17 -26.91 14.66
C LYS A 138 21.10 -28.03 15.70
N ASN A 139 21.91 -29.07 15.56
CA ASN A 139 21.98 -30.19 16.51
C ASN A 139 20.62 -30.88 16.74
N GLN A 140 19.89 -31.18 15.70
CA GLN A 140 18.54 -31.78 15.71
C GLN A 140 17.48 -30.92 16.42
N ALA A 141 17.70 -29.62 16.48
CA ALA A 141 16.80 -28.66 17.09
C ALA A 141 16.66 -27.42 16.22
N TYR A 142 15.55 -26.74 16.38
CA TYR A 142 15.21 -25.52 15.65
C TYR A 142 14.94 -24.39 16.64
N GLU A 143 15.65 -23.28 16.47
CA GLU A 143 15.40 -22.06 17.24
C GLU A 143 14.08 -21.42 16.78
N LEU A 144 13.16 -21.21 17.71
CA LEU A 144 11.89 -20.53 17.47
C LEU A 144 11.97 -19.10 18.02
N ALA A 145 11.51 -18.15 17.22
CA ALA A 145 11.31 -16.76 17.62
C ALA A 145 9.99 -16.28 16.98
N LEU A 146 8.89 -16.38 17.74
CA LEU A 146 7.55 -16.20 17.25
C LEU A 146 6.95 -14.90 17.78
N SER A 147 6.43 -14.06 16.89
CA SER A 147 5.65 -12.87 17.26
C SER A 147 4.32 -13.27 17.91
N GLN A 148 3.64 -12.33 18.52
CA GLN A 148 2.28 -12.57 19.04
C GLN A 148 1.35 -13.04 17.90
N GLY A 149 0.57 -14.07 18.13
CA GLY A 149 -0.40 -14.63 17.18
C GLY A 149 -0.24 -16.14 17.00
N ASP A 150 -0.79 -16.63 15.90
CA ASP A 150 -0.78 -18.03 15.52
C ASP A 150 0.23 -18.26 14.39
N HIS A 151 1.10 -19.23 14.58
CA HIS A 151 2.13 -19.62 13.62
C HIS A 151 1.92 -21.05 13.18
N GLN A 152 1.88 -21.27 11.87
CA GLN A 152 1.77 -22.61 11.32
C GLN A 152 3.13 -23.27 11.22
N ILE A 153 3.30 -24.41 11.86
CA ILE A 153 4.49 -25.24 11.76
C ILE A 153 4.19 -26.43 10.87
N VAL A 154 5.04 -26.64 9.86
CA VAL A 154 5.00 -27.77 8.95
C VAL A 154 6.37 -28.46 8.98
N ILE A 155 6.39 -29.77 9.27
CA ILE A 155 7.58 -30.60 9.25
C ILE A 155 7.43 -31.61 8.11
N ILE A 156 8.38 -31.64 7.18
CA ILE A 156 8.39 -32.57 6.05
C ILE A 156 9.57 -33.52 6.21
N THR A 157 9.32 -34.81 6.10
CA THR A 157 10.33 -35.84 6.23
C THR A 157 10.05 -37.04 5.31
N GLU A 158 11.06 -37.85 5.01
CA GLU A 158 10.96 -39.13 4.29
C GLU A 158 11.33 -40.32 5.18
N GLN A 159 11.99 -40.04 6.30
CA GLN A 159 12.57 -41.07 7.14
C GLN A 159 12.05 -41.00 8.57
N VAL A 160 11.15 -41.91 8.87
CA VAL A 160 10.71 -42.14 10.24
C VAL A 160 10.77 -43.65 10.50
N ALA A 161 11.65 -44.03 11.39
CA ALA A 161 11.87 -45.45 11.72
C ALA A 161 10.63 -46.07 12.41
N ASN A 162 10.03 -45.34 13.31
CA ASN A 162 8.83 -45.76 14.07
C ASN A 162 8.04 -44.53 14.55
N TRP A 163 6.82 -44.34 14.02
CA TRP A 163 5.95 -43.23 14.40
C TRP A 163 5.56 -43.20 15.88
N ASN A 164 5.58 -44.36 16.56
CA ASN A 164 5.31 -44.40 18.00
C ASN A 164 6.41 -43.74 18.83
N GLN A 165 7.61 -43.65 18.28
CA GLN A 165 8.80 -43.06 18.93
C GLN A 165 9.03 -41.58 18.54
N VAL A 166 8.20 -41.04 17.68
CA VAL A 166 8.26 -39.63 17.34
C VAL A 166 7.78 -38.79 18.52
N GLU A 167 8.66 -37.90 19.00
CA GLU A 167 8.36 -36.90 20.00
C GLU A 167 8.80 -35.52 19.48
N LEU A 168 7.97 -34.52 19.69
CA LEU A 168 8.28 -33.12 19.45
C LEU A 168 8.29 -32.43 20.81
N ASP A 169 9.45 -31.90 21.20
CA ASP A 169 9.61 -31.24 22.50
C ASP A 169 9.89 -29.75 22.31
N PHE A 170 9.16 -28.92 22.99
CA PHE A 170 9.42 -27.48 23.06
C PHE A 170 10.10 -27.13 24.39
N THR A 171 11.22 -26.44 24.32
CA THR A 171 11.93 -25.90 25.46
C THR A 171 11.90 -24.38 25.42
N ALA A 172 11.16 -23.77 26.31
CA ALA A 172 11.05 -22.32 26.42
C ALA A 172 12.42 -21.71 26.82
N LYS A 173 12.74 -20.53 26.28
CA LYS A 173 13.97 -19.81 26.62
C LYS A 173 13.88 -19.17 28.00
N SER A 174 12.68 -18.76 28.42
CA SER A 174 12.36 -18.22 29.73
C SER A 174 10.96 -18.63 30.17
N GLU A 175 10.59 -18.42 31.41
CA GLU A 175 9.24 -18.70 31.94
C GLU A 175 8.14 -17.83 31.28
N LEU A 176 8.53 -16.75 30.60
CA LEU A 176 7.62 -15.87 29.88
C LEU A 176 7.33 -16.36 28.45
N ASP A 177 8.14 -17.28 27.92
CA ASP A 177 8.04 -17.81 26.56
C ASP A 177 7.07 -19.00 26.53
N THR A 178 5.77 -18.69 26.48
CA THR A 178 4.72 -19.72 26.49
C THR A 178 4.14 -19.93 25.12
N LEU A 179 4.06 -21.17 24.65
CA LEU A 179 3.38 -21.57 23.43
C LEU A 179 2.26 -22.55 23.73
N GLN A 180 1.13 -22.36 23.04
CA GLN A 180 0.02 -23.30 23.00
C GLN A 180 0.03 -24.01 21.64
N PHE A 181 -0.07 -25.33 21.64
CA PHE A 181 -0.07 -26.12 20.42
C PHE A 181 -1.44 -26.70 20.15
N SER A 182 -1.91 -26.65 18.90
CA SER A 182 -3.19 -27.19 18.51
C SER A 182 -3.21 -27.69 17.07
N ALA A 183 -4.04 -28.71 16.79
CA ALA A 183 -4.33 -29.17 15.44
C ALA A 183 -5.35 -28.27 14.71
N LYS A 184 -6.13 -27.50 15.44
CA LYS A 184 -7.18 -26.64 14.89
C LYS A 184 -6.61 -25.26 14.59
N GLN A 185 -6.93 -24.81 13.39
CA GLN A 185 -6.62 -23.49 12.89
C GLN A 185 -7.87 -22.61 12.99
N GLN A 186 -8.01 -21.87 14.07
CA GLN A 186 -8.69 -20.58 13.99
C GLN A 186 -7.59 -19.53 14.15
N HIS A 187 -7.14 -18.96 13.05
CA HIS A 187 -6.02 -18.04 13.07
C HIS A 187 -6.51 -16.60 13.20
N GLY A 188 -5.83 -15.82 13.99
CA GLY A 188 -5.79 -14.38 13.79
C GLY A 188 -5.16 -14.03 12.43
N LEU A 189 -5.43 -12.84 11.94
CA LEU A 189 -4.88 -12.35 10.67
C LEU A 189 -3.36 -12.15 10.79
N SER A 190 -2.58 -12.78 9.93
CA SER A 190 -1.13 -12.65 9.91
C SER A 190 -0.64 -11.59 8.91
N ALA A 191 0.55 -11.07 9.14
CA ALA A 191 1.25 -10.16 8.22
C ALA A 191 1.42 -10.81 6.83
N LYS A 192 1.77 -12.09 6.81
CA LYS A 192 1.93 -12.87 5.59
C LYS A 192 0.63 -12.98 4.79
N GLN A 193 -0.48 -13.32 5.42
CA GLN A 193 -1.78 -13.35 4.75
C GLN A 193 -2.12 -12.00 4.12
N LEU A 194 -1.90 -10.90 4.83
CA LEU A 194 -2.17 -9.56 4.31
C LEU A 194 -1.33 -9.19 3.09
N PHE A 195 -0.05 -9.57 3.08
CA PHE A 195 0.88 -9.16 2.04
C PHE A 195 0.89 -10.10 0.84
N ASP A 196 0.90 -11.40 1.09
CA ASP A 196 1.10 -12.44 0.07
C ASP A 196 -0.21 -12.89 -0.59
N ALA A 197 -1.36 -12.60 0.01
CA ALA A 197 -2.65 -12.97 -0.57
C ALA A 197 -2.76 -12.53 -2.04
N PRO A 198 -3.26 -13.41 -2.93
CA PRO A 198 -3.48 -13.05 -4.32
C PRO A 198 -4.41 -11.85 -4.44
N THR A 199 -4.02 -10.86 -5.26
CA THR A 199 -4.81 -9.67 -5.54
C THR A 199 -4.88 -9.41 -7.04
N ILE A 200 -6.04 -8.96 -7.52
CA ILE A 200 -6.22 -8.51 -8.90
C ILE A 200 -5.84 -7.02 -8.95
N ASN A 201 -4.75 -6.72 -9.63
CA ASN A 201 -4.22 -5.36 -9.75
C ASN A 201 -4.47 -4.70 -11.11
N PHE A 202 -5.07 -5.44 -12.04
CA PHE A 202 -5.48 -4.90 -13.33
C PHE A 202 -6.73 -5.61 -13.85
N VAL A 203 -7.67 -4.81 -14.38
CA VAL A 203 -8.86 -5.29 -15.09
C VAL A 203 -9.07 -4.48 -16.37
N SER A 204 -9.48 -5.14 -17.46
CA SER A 204 -9.82 -4.49 -18.71
C SER A 204 -10.95 -5.24 -19.41
N MET A 205 -12.01 -4.53 -19.78
CA MET A 205 -13.19 -5.11 -20.44
C MET A 205 -13.23 -4.72 -21.92
N ALA A 206 -13.58 -5.65 -22.77
CA ALA A 206 -13.79 -5.40 -24.19
C ALA A 206 -14.98 -4.45 -24.41
N PRO A 207 -15.00 -3.63 -25.49
CA PRO A 207 -16.07 -2.68 -25.76
C PRO A 207 -17.48 -3.30 -25.81
N ASN A 208 -17.62 -4.53 -26.28
CA ASN A 208 -18.90 -5.26 -26.32
C ASN A 208 -19.25 -6.04 -25.04
N GLY A 209 -18.39 -6.02 -24.03
CA GLY A 209 -18.61 -6.74 -22.76
C GLY A 209 -18.46 -8.28 -22.82
N ASP A 210 -18.16 -8.87 -24.00
CA ASP A 210 -18.06 -10.33 -24.15
C ASP A 210 -16.77 -10.92 -23.58
N TYR A 211 -15.73 -10.09 -23.44
CA TYR A 211 -14.42 -10.49 -22.97
C TYR A 211 -13.90 -9.53 -21.92
N PHE A 212 -13.05 -10.04 -21.05
CA PHE A 212 -12.29 -9.21 -20.14
C PHE A 212 -10.93 -9.84 -19.77
N ILE A 213 -10.01 -9.00 -19.29
CA ILE A 213 -8.71 -9.40 -18.80
C ILE A 213 -8.63 -9.10 -17.32
N THR A 214 -8.00 -10.03 -16.60
CA THR A 214 -7.56 -9.83 -15.21
C THR A 214 -6.09 -10.15 -15.11
N SER A 215 -5.35 -9.36 -14.31
CA SER A 215 -3.98 -9.70 -13.90
C SER A 215 -3.95 -9.85 -12.40
N LYS A 216 -3.59 -11.04 -11.92
CA LYS A 216 -3.46 -11.37 -10.50
C LYS A 216 -2.00 -11.38 -10.09
N ARG A 217 -1.68 -10.66 -9.03
CA ARG A 217 -0.41 -10.72 -8.35
C ARG A 217 -0.42 -11.88 -7.35
N HIS A 218 0.68 -12.60 -7.27
CA HIS A 218 0.94 -13.59 -6.22
C HIS A 218 2.46 -13.67 -5.96
N TYR A 219 2.85 -14.32 -4.89
CA TYR A 219 4.25 -14.67 -4.62
C TYR A 219 4.42 -16.16 -4.83
N GLU A 220 5.54 -16.59 -5.41
CA GLU A 220 5.79 -17.99 -5.75
C GLU A 220 5.99 -18.85 -4.49
N ASP A 221 6.70 -18.30 -3.52
CA ASP A 221 6.95 -18.91 -2.22
C ASP A 221 7.08 -17.86 -1.10
N ALA A 222 7.26 -18.33 0.12
CA ALA A 222 7.37 -17.50 1.32
C ALA A 222 8.59 -16.57 1.34
N THR A 223 9.63 -16.87 0.56
CA THR A 223 10.90 -16.12 0.53
C THR A 223 11.01 -15.21 -0.69
N ALA A 224 10.09 -15.33 -1.66
CA ALA A 224 10.12 -14.54 -2.88
C ALA A 224 9.92 -13.04 -2.58
N ASN A 225 10.90 -12.22 -2.91
CA ASN A 225 10.81 -10.75 -2.78
C ASN A 225 10.14 -10.08 -3.98
N GLN A 226 9.98 -10.80 -5.10
CA GLN A 226 9.35 -10.30 -6.30
C GLN A 226 8.01 -10.98 -6.55
N ALA A 227 6.99 -10.17 -6.75
CA ALA A 227 5.68 -10.66 -7.12
C ALA A 227 5.67 -11.21 -8.55
N GLN A 228 4.95 -12.29 -8.75
CA GLN A 228 4.60 -12.84 -10.05
C GLN A 228 3.18 -12.40 -10.45
N TYR A 229 2.91 -12.44 -11.74
CA TYR A 229 1.62 -12.04 -12.28
C TYR A 229 1.04 -13.11 -13.20
N VAL A 230 -0.21 -13.46 -12.94
CA VAL A 230 -1.00 -14.33 -13.83
C VAL A 230 -2.03 -13.46 -14.53
N THR A 231 -1.80 -13.21 -15.83
CA THR A 231 -2.72 -12.43 -16.66
C THR A 231 -3.54 -13.37 -17.54
N GLU A 232 -4.88 -13.25 -17.47
CA GLU A 232 -5.83 -14.13 -18.14
C GLU A 232 -6.85 -13.32 -18.95
N LEU A 233 -7.07 -13.77 -20.20
CA LEU A 233 -8.21 -13.38 -21.01
C LEU A 233 -9.38 -14.33 -20.68
N LYS A 234 -10.55 -13.77 -20.40
CA LYS A 234 -11.75 -14.50 -20.01
C LYS A 234 -12.94 -14.08 -20.86
N ASP A 235 -13.89 -15.02 -21.03
CA ASP A 235 -15.21 -14.73 -21.60
C ASP A 235 -16.17 -14.11 -20.55
N ALA A 236 -17.34 -13.66 -20.99
CA ALA A 236 -18.37 -13.07 -20.14
C ALA A 236 -18.90 -14.04 -19.04
N LYS A 237 -18.66 -15.35 -19.20
CA LYS A 237 -19.00 -16.39 -18.20
C LYS A 237 -17.90 -16.62 -17.17
N ASN A 238 -16.76 -15.92 -17.30
CA ASN A 238 -15.56 -16.03 -16.47
C ASN A 238 -14.71 -17.29 -16.78
N ASN A 239 -14.87 -17.91 -17.95
CA ASN A 239 -13.99 -18.98 -18.39
C ASN A 239 -12.69 -18.39 -18.93
N THR A 240 -11.53 -18.97 -18.55
CA THR A 240 -10.24 -18.58 -19.10
C THR A 240 -10.09 -19.11 -20.52
N LEU A 241 -9.87 -18.21 -21.48
CA LEU A 241 -9.66 -18.52 -22.90
C LEU A 241 -8.18 -18.54 -23.26
N TYR A 242 -7.39 -17.68 -22.64
CA TYR A 242 -5.97 -17.53 -22.92
C TYR A 242 -5.24 -17.04 -21.67
N ARG A 243 -4.06 -17.58 -21.42
CA ARG A 243 -3.15 -17.12 -20.33
C ARG A 243 -1.89 -16.54 -20.96
N PHE A 244 -1.55 -15.33 -20.57
CA PHE A 244 -0.33 -14.68 -21.02
C PHE A 244 0.86 -15.28 -20.27
N GLU A 245 1.92 -15.60 -20.99
CA GLU A 245 3.11 -16.25 -20.43
C GLU A 245 3.96 -15.26 -19.62
N SER A 246 4.46 -15.72 -18.51
CA SER A 246 5.60 -15.31 -17.67
C SER A 246 5.89 -13.84 -17.40
N ALA A 247 5.27 -12.86 -18.06
CA ALA A 247 5.43 -11.45 -17.76
C ALA A 247 4.08 -10.74 -17.87
N GLN A 248 3.90 -9.69 -17.06
CA GLN A 248 2.68 -8.89 -17.12
C GLN A 248 2.67 -8.06 -18.42
N PRO A 249 1.72 -8.24 -19.35
CA PRO A 249 1.56 -7.36 -20.49
C PRO A 249 1.24 -5.94 -20.02
N SER A 250 1.76 -4.95 -20.72
CA SER A 250 1.43 -3.54 -20.50
C SER A 250 0.66 -2.98 -21.69
N SER A 251 0.05 -1.81 -21.52
CA SER A 251 -0.68 -1.10 -22.57
C SER A 251 -1.71 -1.96 -23.33
N ILE A 252 -2.44 -2.79 -22.59
CA ILE A 252 -3.49 -3.65 -23.14
C ILE A 252 -4.64 -2.79 -23.69
N THR A 253 -5.01 -3.00 -24.97
CA THR A 253 -6.10 -2.28 -25.63
C THR A 253 -6.92 -3.18 -26.55
N TRP A 254 -8.22 -2.90 -26.63
CA TRP A 254 -9.18 -3.64 -27.44
C TRP A 254 -9.51 -2.90 -28.73
N SER A 255 -9.63 -3.62 -29.85
CA SER A 255 -10.19 -3.00 -31.04
C SER A 255 -11.65 -2.58 -30.83
N PRO A 256 -12.11 -1.50 -31.49
CA PRO A 256 -13.48 -1.00 -31.33
C PRO A 256 -14.56 -2.05 -31.64
N ASP A 257 -14.27 -2.99 -32.52
CA ASP A 257 -15.14 -4.11 -32.89
C ASP A 257 -15.03 -5.33 -31.95
N SER A 258 -14.20 -5.23 -30.89
CA SER A 258 -13.93 -6.28 -29.92
C SER A 258 -13.41 -7.62 -30.49
N LYS A 259 -12.85 -7.61 -31.71
CA LYS A 259 -12.32 -8.82 -32.36
C LYS A 259 -10.82 -9.02 -32.16
N ARG A 260 -10.13 -7.99 -31.73
CA ARG A 260 -8.67 -7.99 -31.57
C ARG A 260 -8.27 -7.37 -30.26
N LEU A 261 -7.24 -7.94 -29.70
CA LEU A 261 -6.54 -7.41 -28.53
C LEU A 261 -5.12 -7.03 -28.97
N VAL A 262 -4.65 -5.86 -28.58
CA VAL A 262 -3.26 -5.44 -28.75
C VAL A 262 -2.65 -5.19 -27.39
N TYR A 263 -1.41 -5.64 -27.19
CA TYR A 263 -0.68 -5.46 -25.94
C TYR A 263 0.83 -5.36 -26.19
N LEU A 264 1.50 -4.67 -25.30
CA LEU A 264 2.96 -4.57 -25.28
C LEU A 264 3.52 -5.58 -24.27
N LEU A 265 4.48 -6.40 -24.73
CA LEU A 265 5.19 -7.36 -23.91
C LEU A 265 6.67 -7.41 -24.32
N ASN A 266 7.57 -7.13 -23.38
CA ASN A 266 9.03 -7.16 -23.59
C ASN A 266 9.49 -6.29 -24.80
N GLY A 267 8.88 -5.10 -24.97
CA GLY A 267 9.19 -4.20 -26.08
C GLY A 267 8.61 -4.63 -27.44
N GLU A 268 7.85 -5.72 -27.49
CA GLU A 268 7.12 -6.17 -28.68
C GLU A 268 5.63 -5.85 -28.57
N LEU A 269 5.10 -5.17 -29.56
CA LEU A 269 3.67 -4.92 -29.68
C LEU A 269 3.03 -6.09 -30.42
N LYS A 270 2.16 -6.81 -29.71
CA LYS A 270 1.52 -8.04 -30.18
C LYS A 270 0.03 -7.84 -30.39
N ARG A 271 -0.53 -8.56 -31.36
CA ARG A 271 -1.96 -8.58 -31.68
C ARG A 271 -2.50 -9.99 -31.59
N LEU A 272 -3.51 -10.20 -30.78
CA LEU A 272 -4.26 -11.44 -30.62
C LEU A 272 -5.62 -11.30 -31.34
N ASN A 273 -5.92 -12.23 -32.28
CA ASN A 273 -7.23 -12.38 -32.87
C ASN A 273 -8.11 -13.21 -31.94
N LEU A 274 -9.20 -12.66 -31.44
CA LEU A 274 -10.02 -13.31 -30.41
C LEU A 274 -10.89 -14.47 -30.91
N LYS A 275 -11.14 -14.54 -32.23
CA LYS A 275 -11.88 -15.65 -32.82
C LYS A 275 -10.98 -16.85 -33.10
N THR A 276 -9.78 -16.64 -33.60
CA THR A 276 -8.87 -17.72 -34.01
C THR A 276 -7.78 -18.01 -32.97
N MET A 277 -7.66 -17.19 -31.93
CA MET A 277 -6.57 -17.19 -30.93
C MET A 277 -5.17 -17.09 -31.56
N GLN A 278 -5.10 -16.52 -32.78
CA GLN A 278 -3.85 -16.38 -33.53
C GLN A 278 -3.11 -15.11 -33.05
N LEU A 279 -1.86 -15.28 -32.68
CA LEU A 279 -0.96 -14.21 -32.24
C LEU A 279 -0.07 -13.74 -33.39
N SER A 280 0.12 -12.42 -33.52
CA SER A 280 1.06 -11.81 -34.46
C SER A 280 1.77 -10.62 -33.83
N VAL A 281 3.00 -10.37 -34.26
CA VAL A 281 3.78 -9.19 -33.85
C VAL A 281 3.51 -8.06 -34.85
N ILE A 282 3.17 -6.87 -34.32
CA ILE A 282 2.96 -5.63 -35.11
C ILE A 282 4.28 -4.88 -35.23
N ALA A 283 4.98 -4.65 -34.13
CA ALA A 283 6.22 -3.88 -34.07
C ALA A 283 7.11 -4.36 -32.95
N LYS A 284 8.41 -4.06 -33.00
CA LYS A 284 9.42 -4.40 -32.03
C LYS A 284 10.22 -3.17 -31.59
N ASN A 285 11.03 -3.32 -30.56
CA ASN A 285 11.93 -2.27 -30.03
C ASN A 285 11.19 -1.00 -29.56
N LEU A 286 10.04 -1.18 -28.90
CA LEU A 286 9.19 -0.11 -28.42
C LEU A 286 9.45 0.25 -26.95
N SER A 287 10.72 0.20 -26.53
CA SER A 287 11.10 0.65 -25.17
C SER A 287 10.71 2.11 -24.95
N GLY A 288 10.04 2.41 -23.84
CA GLY A 288 9.53 3.74 -23.51
C GLY A 288 8.17 4.10 -24.17
N ALA A 289 7.64 3.25 -25.06
CA ALA A 289 6.29 3.42 -25.59
C ALA A 289 5.25 2.88 -24.59
N ASN A 290 4.12 3.59 -24.46
CA ASN A 290 3.05 3.24 -23.53
C ASN A 290 1.71 3.82 -23.96
N GLY A 291 0.62 3.40 -23.28
CA GLY A 291 -0.70 3.99 -23.48
C GLY A 291 -1.31 3.75 -24.86
N PHE A 292 -1.01 2.61 -25.50
CA PHE A 292 -1.58 2.27 -26.81
C PHE A 292 -3.09 2.21 -26.76
N GLN A 293 -3.74 2.89 -27.70
CA GLN A 293 -5.19 2.87 -27.90
C GLN A 293 -5.48 2.77 -29.40
N PHE A 294 -6.55 2.08 -29.79
CA PHE A 294 -7.01 2.10 -31.16
C PHE A 294 -7.53 3.49 -31.51
N TYR A 295 -6.85 4.18 -32.41
CA TYR A 295 -7.34 5.43 -33.01
C TYR A 295 -8.51 5.14 -33.94
N ASP A 296 -8.32 4.14 -34.82
CA ASP A 296 -9.34 3.55 -35.70
C ASP A 296 -9.08 2.04 -35.85
N SER A 297 -9.74 1.36 -36.79
CA SER A 297 -9.54 -0.07 -37.01
C SER A 297 -8.14 -0.46 -37.51
N ASN A 298 -7.38 0.48 -38.07
CA ASN A 298 -6.11 0.26 -38.76
C ASN A 298 -4.90 0.93 -38.12
N SER A 299 -5.13 1.81 -37.15
CA SER A 299 -4.06 2.57 -36.50
C SER A 299 -4.21 2.62 -34.97
N LEU A 300 -3.06 2.75 -34.31
CA LEU A 300 -2.94 2.94 -32.87
C LEU A 300 -2.38 4.33 -32.59
N ILE A 301 -2.91 4.98 -31.56
CA ILE A 301 -2.34 6.19 -30.97
C ILE A 301 -1.66 5.81 -29.64
N PHE A 302 -0.49 6.38 -29.36
CA PHE A 302 0.28 6.06 -28.14
C PHE A 302 1.26 7.17 -27.78
N SER A 303 1.78 7.12 -26.57
CA SER A 303 2.84 8.01 -26.10
C SER A 303 4.19 7.30 -26.14
N TRP A 304 5.24 8.01 -26.52
CA TRP A 304 6.61 7.52 -26.49
C TRP A 304 7.50 8.50 -25.77
N SER A 305 8.11 8.02 -24.68
CA SER A 305 9.00 8.81 -23.85
C SER A 305 10.46 8.52 -24.19
N LYS A 306 11.25 9.58 -24.30
CA LYS A 306 12.69 9.50 -24.51
C LYS A 306 13.42 10.28 -23.42
N SER A 307 14.25 9.57 -22.66
CA SER A 307 15.14 10.19 -21.69
C SER A 307 16.40 10.69 -22.38
N PRO A 308 17.04 11.75 -21.88
CA PRO A 308 18.36 12.16 -22.35
C PRO A 308 19.37 11.02 -22.19
N GLU A 309 20.31 10.94 -23.12
CA GLU A 309 21.46 10.05 -22.96
C GLU A 309 22.37 10.56 -21.85
N ASP A 310 22.97 9.65 -21.10
CA ASP A 310 24.02 10.00 -20.17
C ASP A 310 25.20 10.57 -20.97
N ASN A 311 25.56 11.82 -20.70
CA ASN A 311 26.63 12.50 -21.42
C ASN A 311 28.03 12.25 -20.81
N GLY A 312 28.12 11.35 -19.81
CA GLY A 312 29.36 11.00 -19.11
C GLY A 312 30.01 12.14 -18.30
N LYS A 313 29.29 13.24 -18.06
CA LYS A 313 29.80 14.35 -17.25
C LYS A 313 29.83 13.98 -15.78
N LEU A 314 30.89 14.39 -15.08
CA LEU A 314 31.05 14.21 -13.64
C LEU A 314 30.14 15.15 -12.82
N THR A 315 29.43 16.07 -13.48
CA THR A 315 28.63 17.11 -12.80
C THR A 315 27.20 17.11 -13.34
N LYS A 316 26.23 17.33 -12.45
CA LYS A 316 24.84 17.62 -12.82
C LYS A 316 24.59 19.12 -12.74
N HIS A 317 24.12 19.72 -13.82
CA HIS A 317 23.80 21.15 -13.90
C HIS A 317 22.31 21.37 -13.74
N TYR A 318 21.90 22.09 -12.72
CA TYR A 318 20.52 22.46 -12.43
C TYR A 318 20.21 23.83 -13.04
N GLN A 319 19.24 23.90 -13.93
CA GLN A 319 18.77 25.15 -14.57
C GLN A 319 17.31 25.44 -14.22
N GLY A 320 16.52 24.40 -13.95
CA GLY A 320 15.12 24.49 -13.50
C GLY A 320 14.91 23.72 -12.21
N LEU A 321 13.85 24.03 -11.48
CA LEU A 321 13.49 23.31 -10.26
C LEU A 321 13.23 21.82 -10.52
N GLN A 322 12.68 21.49 -11.69
CA GLN A 322 12.42 20.11 -12.11
C GLN A 322 13.68 19.28 -12.33
N ASP A 323 14.85 19.90 -12.56
CA ASP A 323 16.13 19.18 -12.73
C ASP A 323 16.54 18.37 -11.48
N ARG A 324 15.86 18.57 -10.37
CA ARG A 324 16.00 17.74 -9.18
C ARG A 324 15.45 16.33 -9.36
N TRP A 325 14.52 16.13 -10.29
CA TRP A 325 13.92 14.82 -10.57
C TRP A 325 14.80 13.99 -11.51
N SER A 326 14.79 12.68 -11.33
CA SER A 326 15.53 11.75 -12.17
C SER A 326 15.05 11.75 -13.63
N TYR A 327 13.78 12.08 -13.86
CA TYR A 327 13.13 12.12 -15.17
C TYR A 327 12.94 13.53 -15.73
N ALA A 328 13.57 14.55 -15.12
CA ALA A 328 13.32 15.97 -15.40
C ALA A 328 13.43 16.35 -16.89
N ARG A 329 14.35 15.72 -17.62
CA ARG A 329 14.60 16.02 -19.06
C ARG A 329 14.00 14.95 -19.98
N THR A 330 13.23 14.01 -19.45
CA THR A 330 12.49 13.04 -20.26
C THR A 330 11.37 13.75 -21.01
N THR A 331 11.33 13.59 -22.31
CA THR A 331 10.27 14.14 -23.17
C THR A 331 9.35 13.03 -23.65
N SER A 332 8.05 13.29 -23.62
CA SER A 332 7.02 12.39 -24.12
C SER A 332 6.33 13.04 -25.31
N GLN A 333 6.16 12.29 -26.38
CA GLN A 333 5.47 12.73 -27.58
C GLN A 333 4.38 11.73 -27.97
N VAL A 334 3.36 12.22 -28.69
CA VAL A 334 2.25 11.41 -29.18
C VAL A 334 2.53 10.92 -30.61
N TYR A 335 2.27 9.65 -30.83
CA TYR A 335 2.53 8.96 -32.11
C TYR A 335 1.27 8.25 -32.64
N LEU A 336 1.19 8.10 -33.96
CA LEU A 336 0.29 7.16 -34.61
C LEU A 336 1.10 6.04 -35.24
N LEU A 337 0.65 4.79 -35.05
CA LEU A 337 1.24 3.58 -35.61
C LEU A 337 0.24 2.91 -36.55
N ASP A 338 0.66 2.62 -37.77
CA ASP A 338 -0.11 1.81 -38.74
C ASP A 338 0.06 0.33 -38.42
N ILE A 339 -1.07 -0.37 -38.15
CA ILE A 339 -1.06 -1.77 -37.71
C ILE A 339 -0.59 -2.74 -38.80
N ALA A 340 -0.80 -2.42 -40.05
CA ALA A 340 -0.43 -3.30 -41.14
C ALA A 340 1.08 -3.30 -41.42
N THR A 341 1.71 -2.13 -41.33
CA THR A 341 3.13 -1.93 -41.64
C THR A 341 4.02 -1.91 -40.41
N GLY A 342 3.47 -1.65 -39.24
CA GLY A 342 4.24 -1.42 -38.01
C GLY A 342 4.97 -0.07 -37.95
N LEU A 343 4.77 0.79 -38.95
CA LEU A 343 5.41 2.11 -39.01
C LEU A 343 4.69 3.12 -38.10
N SER A 344 5.45 3.94 -37.41
CA SER A 344 4.93 5.02 -36.57
C SER A 344 5.36 6.39 -37.07
N LYS A 345 4.48 7.37 -36.89
CA LYS A 345 4.79 8.80 -37.11
C LYS A 345 4.46 9.61 -35.86
N ILE A 346 5.32 10.59 -35.58
CA ILE A 346 5.05 11.58 -34.52
C ILE A 346 3.93 12.52 -34.99
N VAL A 347 2.98 12.81 -34.08
CA VAL A 347 1.88 13.75 -34.36
C VAL A 347 1.94 15.00 -33.49
N SER A 348 2.46 14.92 -32.27
CA SER A 348 2.77 16.11 -31.49
C SER A 348 4.04 16.80 -31.99
N GLN A 349 4.17 18.11 -31.74
CA GLN A 349 5.25 18.90 -32.27
C GLN A 349 5.88 19.81 -31.24
N GLY A 350 7.19 20.07 -31.38
CA GLY A 350 7.94 20.98 -30.54
C GLY A 350 8.72 20.28 -29.40
N PRO A 351 9.47 21.06 -28.60
CA PRO A 351 10.39 20.54 -27.60
C PRO A 351 9.74 20.15 -26.27
N LEU A 352 8.48 20.54 -26.06
CA LEU A 352 7.75 20.27 -24.82
C LEU A 352 7.14 18.87 -24.85
N SER A 353 7.07 18.24 -23.70
CA SER A 353 6.33 16.99 -23.53
C SER A 353 4.84 17.20 -23.77
N HIS A 354 4.22 16.25 -24.47
CA HIS A 354 2.78 16.19 -24.69
C HIS A 354 2.22 14.94 -24.05
N SER A 355 1.10 15.09 -23.36
CA SER A 355 0.30 13.97 -22.84
C SER A 355 -0.96 13.83 -23.69
N LEU A 356 -1.26 12.60 -24.11
CA LEU A 356 -2.51 12.30 -24.79
C LEU A 356 -3.66 12.34 -23.78
N GLU A 357 -4.61 13.24 -23.99
CA GLU A 357 -5.82 13.32 -23.16
C GLU A 357 -6.95 12.50 -23.77
N ASP A 358 -7.26 12.75 -25.05
CA ASP A 358 -8.31 12.06 -25.79
C ASP A 358 -8.15 12.24 -27.30
N PHE A 359 -9.01 11.61 -28.10
CA PHE A 359 -9.07 11.80 -29.55
C PHE A 359 -10.47 11.56 -30.11
N ASP A 360 -10.76 12.20 -31.24
CA ASP A 360 -11.97 12.02 -32.02
C ASP A 360 -11.56 11.63 -33.45
N ALA A 361 -11.50 10.32 -33.71
CA ALA A 361 -11.05 9.80 -35.02
C ALA A 361 -11.97 10.23 -36.17
N LYS A 362 -13.27 10.44 -35.92
CA LYS A 362 -14.23 10.88 -36.96
C LYS A 362 -13.95 12.29 -37.43
N ARG A 363 -13.51 13.15 -36.50
CA ARG A 363 -13.15 14.55 -36.77
C ARG A 363 -11.67 14.74 -37.11
N GLY A 364 -10.86 13.71 -36.89
CA GLY A 364 -9.41 13.79 -37.05
C GLY A 364 -8.76 14.69 -35.99
N SER A 365 -9.36 14.81 -34.80
CA SER A 365 -8.87 15.67 -33.71
C SER A 365 -8.18 14.84 -32.63
N ILE A 366 -7.05 15.35 -32.10
CA ILE A 366 -6.33 14.80 -30.94
C ILE A 366 -6.26 15.89 -29.88
N LEU A 367 -6.73 15.55 -28.68
CA LEU A 367 -6.67 16.42 -27.51
C LEU A 367 -5.43 16.06 -26.71
N MET A 368 -4.60 17.04 -26.43
CA MET A 368 -3.35 16.86 -25.68
C MET A 368 -3.20 17.95 -24.63
N SER A 369 -2.48 17.64 -23.56
CA SER A 369 -1.98 18.62 -22.62
C SER A 369 -0.45 18.73 -22.75
N ARG A 370 0.08 19.92 -22.47
CA ARG A 370 1.52 20.17 -22.40
C ARG A 370 1.84 21.25 -21.39
N SER A 371 3.11 21.30 -20.92
CA SER A 371 3.56 22.44 -20.11
C SER A 371 3.51 23.73 -20.92
N ALA A 372 2.98 24.79 -20.35
CA ALA A 372 2.89 26.08 -21.03
C ALA A 372 4.22 26.86 -21.05
N GLN A 373 5.21 26.41 -20.30
CA GLN A 373 6.46 27.16 -20.08
C GLN A 373 7.69 26.28 -20.19
N ALA A 374 8.80 26.89 -20.60
CA ALA A 374 10.11 26.27 -20.54
C ALA A 374 10.50 25.98 -19.07
N MET A 375 11.23 24.89 -18.85
CA MET A 375 11.60 24.39 -17.52
C MET A 375 12.28 25.40 -16.60
N GLN A 376 12.93 26.43 -17.16
CA GLN A 376 13.70 27.41 -16.39
C GLN A 376 12.84 28.51 -15.76
N LEU A 377 11.59 28.68 -16.15
CA LEU A 377 10.86 29.93 -15.96
C LEU A 377 9.84 29.98 -14.84
N SER A 378 9.34 28.86 -14.32
CA SER A 378 8.35 28.92 -13.23
C SER A 378 8.26 27.63 -12.43
N PRO A 379 8.11 27.70 -11.10
CA PRO A 379 7.76 26.57 -10.25
C PRO A 379 6.30 26.13 -10.41
N GLU A 380 5.41 26.99 -10.96
CA GLU A 380 4.00 26.72 -11.19
C GLU A 380 3.73 26.52 -12.68
N PRO A 381 3.97 25.31 -13.23
CA PRO A 381 3.72 25.06 -14.63
C PRO A 381 2.22 25.14 -14.90
N ALA A 382 1.80 26.17 -15.61
CA ALA A 382 0.50 26.15 -16.22
C ALA A 382 0.47 25.06 -17.29
N THR A 383 -0.64 24.34 -17.40
CA THR A 383 -0.88 23.33 -18.43
C THR A 383 -1.66 23.98 -19.56
N GLU A 384 -1.14 23.88 -20.78
CA GLU A 384 -1.90 24.20 -22.00
C GLU A 384 -2.67 22.96 -22.43
N LEU A 385 -3.98 23.13 -22.63
CA LEU A 385 -4.82 22.17 -23.32
C LEU A 385 -4.83 22.54 -24.80
N VAL A 386 -4.43 21.61 -25.66
CA VAL A 386 -4.30 21.85 -27.10
C VAL A 386 -5.05 20.81 -27.90
N GLU A 387 -5.63 21.22 -29.02
CA GLU A 387 -6.26 20.34 -30.01
C GLU A 387 -5.48 20.37 -31.32
N LEU A 388 -5.04 19.19 -31.79
CA LEU A 388 -4.41 19.01 -33.07
C LEU A 388 -5.44 18.48 -34.07
N ASN A 389 -5.56 19.12 -35.26
CA ASN A 389 -6.27 18.59 -36.38
C ASN A 389 -5.30 17.82 -37.29
N LEU A 390 -5.50 16.52 -37.48
CA LEU A 390 -4.59 15.66 -38.23
C LEU A 390 -4.57 15.96 -39.73
N ALA A 391 -5.68 16.44 -40.32
CA ALA A 391 -5.78 16.70 -41.76
C ALA A 391 -5.05 17.99 -42.16
N THR A 392 -5.11 19.00 -41.32
CA THR A 392 -4.51 20.33 -41.57
C THR A 392 -3.18 20.54 -40.85
N SER A 393 -2.85 19.66 -39.88
CA SER A 393 -1.74 19.83 -38.90
C SER A 393 -1.85 21.13 -38.06
N ALA A 394 -3.03 21.73 -38.01
CA ALA A 394 -3.28 22.92 -37.20
C ALA A 394 -3.35 22.55 -35.73
N LEU A 395 -2.58 23.25 -34.91
CA LEU A 395 -2.59 23.14 -33.44
C LEU A 395 -3.28 24.35 -32.82
N ASN A 396 -4.39 24.13 -32.16
CA ASN A 396 -5.19 25.15 -31.48
C ASN A 396 -4.97 25.07 -29.98
N VAL A 397 -4.63 26.20 -29.32
CA VAL A 397 -4.58 26.30 -27.87
C VAL A 397 -6.00 26.60 -27.37
N LEU A 398 -6.58 25.66 -26.59
CA LEU A 398 -7.92 25.77 -26.03
C LEU A 398 -7.93 26.54 -24.71
N GLY A 399 -6.82 26.61 -24.03
CA GLY A 399 -6.66 27.36 -22.80
C GLY A 399 -5.39 27.00 -22.05
N GLN A 400 -5.08 27.81 -21.04
CA GLN A 400 -3.93 27.63 -20.16
C GLN A 400 -4.43 27.62 -18.71
N PHE A 401 -4.16 26.56 -17.98
CA PHE A 401 -4.76 26.30 -16.68
C PHE A 401 -3.68 25.93 -15.63
N LYS A 402 -3.80 26.50 -14.43
CA LYS A 402 -2.88 26.20 -13.32
C LYS A 402 -3.17 24.87 -12.62
N THR A 403 -4.42 24.44 -12.58
CA THR A 403 -4.84 23.24 -11.87
C THR A 403 -5.58 22.32 -12.84
N PHE A 404 -4.84 21.56 -13.60
CA PHE A 404 -5.38 20.66 -14.62
C PHE A 404 -4.97 19.22 -14.30
N ASN A 405 -5.93 18.27 -14.40
CA ASN A 405 -5.66 16.85 -14.21
C ASN A 405 -5.91 16.02 -15.46
N GLN A 406 -7.13 16.07 -16.04
CA GLN A 406 -7.52 15.27 -17.20
C GLN A 406 -8.52 16.04 -18.08
N ALA A 407 -8.58 15.69 -19.36
CA ALA A 407 -9.61 16.18 -20.27
C ALA A 407 -10.12 15.05 -21.17
N LYS A 408 -11.42 15.00 -21.44
CA LYS A 408 -12.08 14.02 -22.31
C LYS A 408 -13.16 14.68 -23.14
N TYR A 409 -13.21 14.32 -24.44
CA TYR A 409 -14.30 14.76 -25.31
C TYR A 409 -15.65 14.23 -24.86
N THR A 410 -16.67 15.04 -25.00
CA THR A 410 -18.08 14.66 -24.84
C THR A 410 -18.90 15.25 -25.99
N ASN A 411 -20.16 14.85 -26.12
CA ASN A 411 -21.07 15.36 -27.16
C ASN A 411 -21.28 16.88 -27.07
N GLU A 412 -21.20 17.47 -25.87
CA GLU A 412 -21.45 18.88 -25.62
C GLU A 412 -20.19 19.75 -25.52
N GLY A 413 -18.99 19.16 -25.47
CA GLY A 413 -17.72 19.88 -25.30
C GLY A 413 -16.57 18.99 -24.89
N ILE A 414 -15.88 19.42 -23.82
CA ILE A 414 -14.76 18.71 -23.23
C ILE A 414 -14.97 18.68 -21.72
N TYR A 415 -15.08 17.51 -21.14
CA TYR A 415 -14.97 17.40 -19.68
C TYR A 415 -13.54 17.65 -19.26
N VAL A 416 -13.37 18.41 -18.20
CA VAL A 416 -12.07 18.66 -17.55
C VAL A 416 -12.19 18.34 -16.06
N THR A 417 -11.23 17.62 -15.52
CA THR A 417 -11.05 17.53 -14.06
C THR A 417 -9.86 18.40 -13.67
N ALA A 418 -10.07 19.19 -12.61
CA ALA A 418 -9.10 20.15 -12.12
C ALA A 418 -9.42 20.53 -10.67
N GLY A 419 -8.52 21.25 -10.00
CA GLY A 419 -8.81 21.83 -8.68
C GLY A 419 -9.86 22.96 -8.71
N PRO A 420 -10.36 23.41 -7.53
CA PRO A 420 -11.34 24.50 -7.45
C PRO A 420 -10.90 25.82 -8.07
N ASP A 421 -9.59 26.07 -8.16
CA ASP A 421 -9.03 27.29 -8.77
C ASP A 421 -9.01 27.27 -10.30
N PHE A 422 -9.47 26.19 -10.94
CA PHE A 422 -9.56 26.12 -12.39
C PHE A 422 -10.30 27.33 -12.97
N ASN A 423 -9.78 27.85 -14.08
CA ASN A 423 -10.31 28.98 -14.81
C ASN A 423 -10.72 30.16 -13.89
N ASN A 424 -9.76 30.70 -13.15
CA ASN A 424 -9.90 31.82 -12.21
C ASN A 424 -10.86 31.54 -11.04
N GLY A 425 -10.86 30.32 -10.49
CA GLY A 425 -11.66 29.97 -9.32
C GLY A 425 -13.12 29.65 -9.61
N LEU A 426 -13.41 29.21 -10.83
CA LEU A 426 -14.78 28.86 -11.25
C LEU A 426 -15.43 27.78 -10.37
N GLY A 427 -14.64 26.86 -9.84
CA GLY A 427 -15.11 25.76 -9.00
C GLY A 427 -15.20 26.06 -7.51
N ARG A 428 -14.74 27.21 -7.04
CA ARG A 428 -14.69 27.52 -5.61
C ARG A 428 -16.08 27.53 -4.97
N ASN A 429 -16.23 26.79 -3.89
CA ASN A 429 -17.38 26.73 -3.02
C ASN A 429 -16.92 26.80 -1.56
N LEU A 430 -16.37 27.94 -1.18
CA LEU A 430 -15.78 28.19 0.15
C LEU A 430 -15.83 29.69 0.46
N PRO A 431 -15.73 30.08 1.74
CA PRO A 431 -15.67 31.49 2.13
C PRO A 431 -14.53 32.23 1.43
N GLN A 432 -14.77 33.49 1.08
CA GLN A 432 -13.81 34.33 0.33
C GLN A 432 -12.46 34.51 1.04
N SER A 433 -12.45 34.40 2.37
CA SER A 433 -11.25 34.48 3.20
C SER A 433 -10.37 33.22 3.15
N MET A 434 -10.88 32.11 2.61
CA MET A 434 -10.17 30.84 2.56
C MET A 434 -9.52 30.61 1.18
N LEU A 435 -8.38 29.96 1.17
CA LEU A 435 -7.69 29.50 -0.04
C LEU A 435 -8.11 28.06 -0.35
N ALA A 436 -8.49 27.81 -1.60
CA ALA A 436 -8.88 26.48 -2.01
C ALA A 436 -7.70 25.48 -1.96
N ASN A 437 -7.98 24.25 -1.57
CA ASN A 437 -7.07 23.13 -1.73
C ASN A 437 -7.30 22.51 -3.13
N ASN A 438 -6.34 22.66 -4.04
CA ASN A 438 -6.52 22.19 -5.42
C ASN A 438 -6.38 20.67 -5.59
N TYR A 439 -6.03 19.92 -4.54
CA TYR A 439 -6.18 18.47 -4.52
C TYR A 439 -7.64 18.01 -4.39
N ASP A 440 -8.57 18.93 -4.08
CA ASP A 440 -10.01 18.66 -4.03
C ASP A 440 -10.61 18.74 -5.45
N GLY A 441 -10.39 17.66 -6.23
CA GLY A 441 -10.72 17.62 -7.65
C GLY A 441 -12.19 17.86 -7.96
N GLN A 442 -12.44 18.65 -9.00
CA GLN A 442 -13.75 19.06 -9.50
C GLN A 442 -13.95 18.69 -10.97
N LEU A 443 -15.21 18.62 -11.42
CA LEU A 443 -15.59 18.39 -12.82
C LEU A 443 -16.09 19.67 -13.46
N TYR A 444 -15.61 19.94 -14.67
CA TYR A 444 -15.98 21.08 -15.50
C TYR A 444 -16.38 20.64 -16.90
N LEU A 445 -17.19 21.44 -17.57
CA LEU A 445 -17.47 21.36 -19.01
C LEU A 445 -16.88 22.58 -19.68
N LEU A 446 -15.91 22.36 -20.57
CA LEU A 446 -15.28 23.36 -21.42
C LEU A 446 -15.90 23.28 -22.82
N SER A 447 -16.23 24.41 -23.42
CA SER A 447 -16.65 24.44 -24.82
C SER A 447 -15.54 23.94 -25.75
N ARG A 448 -15.91 23.38 -26.90
CA ARG A 448 -14.94 22.86 -27.89
C ARG A 448 -13.86 23.86 -28.31
N ASP A 449 -14.20 25.13 -28.37
CA ASP A 449 -13.29 26.22 -28.73
C ASP A 449 -12.49 26.77 -27.54
N GLY A 450 -12.66 26.17 -26.36
CA GLY A 450 -11.96 26.57 -25.12
C GLY A 450 -12.44 27.87 -24.46
N LYS A 451 -13.42 28.57 -25.04
CA LYS A 451 -13.77 29.95 -24.61
C LYS A 451 -14.69 30.00 -23.39
N LYS A 452 -15.52 28.98 -23.18
CA LYS A 452 -16.50 28.94 -22.10
C LYS A 452 -16.29 27.71 -21.24
N ALA A 453 -16.20 27.88 -19.93
CA ALA A 453 -16.17 26.81 -18.93
C ALA A 453 -17.37 26.90 -17.99
N THR A 454 -17.88 25.76 -17.54
CA THR A 454 -18.96 25.64 -16.57
C THR A 454 -18.53 24.65 -15.49
N ALA A 455 -18.65 25.01 -14.21
CA ALA A 455 -18.44 24.09 -13.10
C ALA A 455 -19.67 23.16 -12.97
N LEU A 456 -19.43 21.85 -12.94
CA LEU A 456 -20.48 20.83 -12.85
C LEU A 456 -20.60 20.23 -11.45
N SER A 457 -19.53 20.28 -10.66
CA SER A 457 -19.45 19.61 -9.36
C SER A 457 -19.24 20.56 -8.18
N LYS A 458 -19.51 21.85 -8.35
CA LYS A 458 -19.27 22.87 -7.32
C LYS A 458 -19.92 22.54 -5.97
N GLU A 459 -21.15 21.97 -5.99
CA GLU A 459 -21.90 21.55 -4.81
C GLU A 459 -21.74 20.05 -4.48
N PHE A 460 -20.82 19.37 -5.16
CA PHE A 460 -20.55 17.93 -4.96
C PHE A 460 -19.33 17.77 -4.07
N ASN A 461 -19.53 17.35 -2.82
CA ASN A 461 -18.47 17.28 -1.81
C ASN A 461 -17.38 16.23 -2.06
N PRO A 462 -17.65 15.05 -2.68
CA PRO A 462 -16.57 14.11 -2.98
C PRO A 462 -15.54 14.69 -3.96
N ALA A 463 -14.26 14.42 -3.71
CA ALA A 463 -13.16 14.86 -4.56
C ALA A 463 -13.00 13.93 -5.78
N ILE A 464 -13.00 14.48 -6.99
CA ILE A 464 -12.97 13.74 -8.24
C ILE A 464 -11.52 13.42 -8.63
N GLY A 465 -11.20 12.13 -8.78
CA GLY A 465 -9.84 11.66 -9.13
C GLY A 465 -9.71 11.21 -10.59
N GLN A 466 -10.59 10.32 -11.06
CA GLN A 466 -10.50 9.72 -12.40
C GLN A 466 -11.76 9.99 -13.22
N LEU A 467 -11.57 10.33 -14.50
CA LEU A 467 -12.64 10.65 -15.44
C LEU A 467 -12.64 9.66 -16.63
N ASN A 468 -13.82 9.14 -16.94
CA ASN A 468 -14.11 8.42 -18.17
C ASN A 468 -15.42 8.96 -18.78
N VAL A 469 -15.62 8.77 -20.07
CA VAL A 469 -16.84 9.23 -20.76
C VAL A 469 -17.52 8.02 -21.39
N LEU A 470 -18.82 7.88 -21.12
CA LEU A 470 -19.70 6.87 -21.69
C LEU A 470 -20.18 7.28 -23.10
N GLU A 471 -20.68 6.31 -23.90
CA GLU A 471 -21.17 6.60 -25.26
C GLU A 471 -22.31 7.64 -25.32
N ASN A 472 -23.14 7.68 -24.27
CA ASN A 472 -24.22 8.66 -24.19
C ASN A 472 -23.76 10.08 -23.77
N GLY A 473 -22.47 10.26 -23.54
CA GLY A 473 -21.86 11.53 -23.12
C GLY A 473 -21.83 11.76 -21.60
N ASP A 474 -22.35 10.85 -20.79
CA ASP A 474 -22.24 10.93 -19.33
C ASP A 474 -20.79 10.69 -18.88
N ALA A 475 -20.41 11.29 -17.76
CA ALA A 475 -19.13 10.99 -17.15
C ALA A 475 -19.25 9.82 -16.15
N LEU A 476 -18.32 8.89 -16.20
CA LEU A 476 -18.10 7.87 -15.18
C LEU A 476 -16.83 8.21 -14.42
N ILE A 477 -16.98 8.57 -13.14
CA ILE A 477 -15.92 9.15 -12.33
C ILE A 477 -15.65 8.32 -11.09
N LYS A 478 -14.36 8.17 -10.73
CA LYS A 478 -13.95 7.63 -9.43
C LYS A 478 -13.62 8.78 -8.49
N VAL A 479 -14.21 8.75 -7.32
CA VAL A 479 -14.12 9.85 -6.36
C VAL A 479 -13.65 9.37 -4.97
N THR A 480 -13.02 10.26 -4.24
CA THR A 480 -12.82 10.13 -2.80
C THR A 480 -14.02 10.76 -2.11
N GLU A 481 -14.81 9.96 -1.40
CA GLU A 481 -15.97 10.38 -0.62
C GLU A 481 -15.71 10.06 0.85
N GLN A 482 -15.35 11.10 1.60
CA GLN A 482 -14.84 10.96 2.96
C GLN A 482 -13.63 9.98 3.01
N ASP A 483 -13.71 8.89 3.76
CA ASP A 483 -12.66 7.87 3.84
C ASP A 483 -12.93 6.65 2.94
N THR A 484 -13.83 6.78 1.97
CA THR A 484 -14.15 5.77 0.96
C THR A 484 -13.72 6.20 -0.44
N VAL A 485 -13.57 5.24 -1.36
CA VAL A 485 -13.35 5.48 -2.79
C VAL A 485 -14.50 4.87 -3.57
N GLN A 486 -15.27 5.71 -4.26
CA GLN A 486 -16.52 5.34 -4.87
C GLN A 486 -16.55 5.62 -6.37
N LEU A 487 -17.47 4.99 -7.08
CA LEU A 487 -17.73 5.25 -8.49
C LEU A 487 -19.07 5.98 -8.63
N TYR A 488 -19.10 7.03 -9.45
CA TYR A 488 -20.29 7.82 -9.76
C TYR A 488 -20.47 8.00 -11.26
N GLN A 489 -21.72 8.06 -11.69
CA GLN A 489 -22.12 8.53 -13.01
C GLN A 489 -22.61 9.97 -12.87
N TYR A 490 -22.05 10.88 -13.64
CA TYR A 490 -22.65 12.19 -13.85
C TYR A 490 -23.54 12.12 -15.09
N ASP A 491 -24.86 12.20 -14.88
CA ASP A 491 -25.89 12.23 -15.94
C ASP A 491 -25.92 13.67 -16.50
N LEU A 492 -25.36 13.82 -17.70
CA LEU A 492 -25.22 15.13 -18.36
C LEU A 492 -26.59 15.79 -18.64
N SER A 493 -27.58 15.00 -19.00
CA SER A 493 -28.94 15.48 -19.34
C SER A 493 -29.69 15.97 -18.12
N LYS A 494 -29.53 15.30 -16.96
CA LYS A 494 -30.20 15.63 -15.70
C LYS A 494 -29.31 16.45 -14.76
N LYS A 495 -28.06 16.68 -15.12
CA LYS A 495 -27.07 17.45 -14.33
C LYS A 495 -26.97 16.96 -12.88
N ARG A 496 -26.89 15.65 -12.68
CA ARG A 496 -26.81 15.04 -11.35
C ARG A 496 -25.82 13.90 -11.27
N PHE A 497 -25.26 13.72 -10.08
CA PHE A 497 -24.40 12.59 -9.74
C PHE A 497 -25.23 11.44 -9.20
N ASN A 498 -25.01 10.23 -9.74
CA ASN A 498 -25.63 8.98 -9.30
C ASN A 498 -24.56 8.03 -8.84
N LYS A 499 -24.59 7.59 -7.59
CA LYS A 499 -23.63 6.63 -7.05
C LYS A 499 -23.83 5.27 -7.69
N VAL A 500 -22.74 4.62 -8.12
CA VAL A 500 -22.71 3.26 -8.59
C VAL A 500 -22.48 2.34 -7.40
N ASN A 501 -23.53 1.66 -6.94
CA ASN A 501 -23.44 0.83 -5.75
C ASN A 501 -22.73 -0.50 -6.05
N ALA A 502 -21.42 -0.54 -5.88
CA ALA A 502 -20.58 -1.73 -6.04
C ALA A 502 -20.50 -2.59 -4.76
N GLY A 503 -20.96 -2.09 -3.62
CA GLY A 503 -20.84 -2.76 -2.32
C GLY A 503 -19.39 -2.88 -1.86
N PHE A 504 -18.58 -1.84 -2.13
CA PHE A 504 -17.20 -1.68 -1.65
C PHE A 504 -17.07 -0.38 -0.86
N ASP A 505 -16.19 -0.35 0.12
CA ASP A 505 -15.72 0.90 0.72
C ASP A 505 -14.68 1.57 -0.18
N VAL A 506 -13.83 0.75 -0.82
CA VAL A 506 -12.79 1.21 -1.72
C VAL A 506 -12.88 0.48 -3.05
N VAL A 507 -13.29 1.20 -4.09
CA VAL A 507 -13.15 0.76 -5.49
C VAL A 507 -11.72 0.98 -5.92
N GLU A 508 -10.98 -0.09 -6.17
CA GLU A 508 -9.55 -0.03 -6.52
C GLU A 508 -9.36 0.14 -8.02
N GLN A 509 -9.89 -0.80 -8.81
CA GLN A 509 -9.83 -0.79 -10.27
C GLN A 509 -11.23 -0.91 -10.86
N PHE A 510 -11.43 -0.34 -12.05
CA PHE A 510 -12.65 -0.60 -12.81
C PHE A 510 -12.38 -0.52 -14.31
N SER A 511 -13.21 -1.22 -15.06
CA SER A 511 -13.30 -1.15 -16.52
C SER A 511 -14.75 -1.36 -16.94
N TYR A 512 -15.14 -0.90 -18.14
CA TYR A 512 -16.53 -0.93 -18.57
C TYR A 512 -16.64 -1.20 -20.07
N SER A 513 -17.79 -1.77 -20.50
CA SER A 513 -18.14 -1.94 -21.90
C SER A 513 -18.64 -0.62 -22.50
N LYS A 514 -18.46 -0.46 -23.82
CA LYS A 514 -18.92 0.72 -24.57
C LYS A 514 -20.33 0.54 -25.15
N GLU A 515 -21.21 -0.10 -24.40
CA GLU A 515 -22.61 -0.30 -24.79
C GLU A 515 -23.50 0.79 -24.16
N ARG A 516 -24.71 0.92 -24.68
CA ARG A 516 -25.70 1.88 -24.16
C ARG A 516 -25.98 1.69 -22.66
N ASN A 517 -26.00 0.44 -22.20
CA ASN A 517 -26.10 0.08 -20.78
C ASN A 517 -24.82 -0.66 -20.37
N PRO A 518 -23.77 0.06 -20.02
CA PRO A 518 -22.45 -0.57 -19.82
C PRO A 518 -22.47 -1.61 -18.71
N SER A 519 -21.81 -2.72 -18.99
CA SER A 519 -21.35 -3.65 -17.97
C SER A 519 -20.07 -3.08 -17.36
N ILE A 520 -19.97 -3.04 -16.03
CA ILE A 520 -18.82 -2.54 -15.29
C ILE A 520 -18.19 -3.70 -14.53
N LEU A 521 -16.90 -3.86 -14.70
CA LEU A 521 -16.03 -4.77 -13.94
C LEU A 521 -15.26 -3.97 -12.91
N LEU A 522 -15.28 -4.37 -11.63
CA LEU A 522 -14.63 -3.63 -10.54
C LEU A 522 -13.90 -4.58 -9.60
N THR A 523 -12.74 -4.16 -9.13
CA THR A 523 -12.14 -4.71 -7.91
C THR A 523 -12.29 -3.73 -6.76
N GLY A 524 -12.38 -4.27 -5.55
CA GLY A 524 -12.45 -3.44 -4.36
C GLY A 524 -12.50 -4.24 -3.08
N THR A 525 -12.44 -3.51 -1.97
CA THR A 525 -12.43 -4.02 -0.60
C THR A 525 -13.41 -3.25 0.27
N THR A 526 -13.73 -3.80 1.44
CA THR A 526 -14.20 -3.00 2.59
C THR A 526 -13.15 -3.03 3.69
N ALA A 527 -13.34 -2.29 4.77
CA ALA A 527 -12.43 -2.33 5.91
C ALA A 527 -12.29 -3.74 6.53
N SER A 528 -13.33 -4.60 6.38
CA SER A 528 -13.39 -5.95 6.96
C SER A 528 -13.53 -7.06 5.91
N THR A 529 -13.53 -6.73 4.62
CA THR A 529 -13.66 -7.73 3.55
C THR A 529 -12.48 -7.63 2.59
N PRO A 530 -11.74 -8.72 2.39
CA PRO A 530 -10.66 -8.79 1.41
C PRO A 530 -11.16 -8.49 0.00
N GLN A 531 -10.21 -8.34 -0.93
CA GLN A 531 -10.51 -7.96 -2.30
C GLN A 531 -11.44 -8.95 -3.01
N GLN A 532 -12.40 -8.39 -3.73
CA GLN A 532 -13.30 -9.10 -4.63
C GLN A 532 -13.26 -8.48 -6.03
N LEU A 533 -13.51 -9.32 -7.06
CA LEU A 533 -13.85 -8.90 -8.41
C LEU A 533 -15.35 -9.04 -8.60
N LYS A 534 -16.01 -7.97 -8.96
CA LYS A 534 -17.45 -7.93 -9.23
C LYS A 534 -17.75 -7.41 -10.62
N GLN A 535 -18.86 -7.86 -11.17
CA GLN A 535 -19.46 -7.34 -12.39
C GLN A 535 -20.88 -6.86 -12.10
N LEU A 536 -21.21 -5.68 -12.60
CA LEU A 536 -22.58 -5.12 -12.53
C LEU A 536 -22.92 -4.37 -13.82
N SER A 537 -24.23 -4.22 -14.10
CA SER A 537 -24.68 -3.33 -15.16
C SER A 537 -24.97 -1.95 -14.57
N LEU A 538 -24.57 -0.88 -15.27
CA LEU A 538 -24.83 0.50 -14.82
C LEU A 538 -26.32 0.72 -14.58
N GLY A 539 -26.67 1.35 -13.46
CA GLY A 539 -28.06 1.54 -13.04
C GLY A 539 -28.74 0.33 -12.38
N LYS A 540 -28.05 -0.79 -12.21
CA LYS A 540 -28.52 -1.94 -11.43
C LYS A 540 -27.82 -2.00 -10.08
N SER A 541 -28.53 -2.46 -9.06
CA SER A 541 -28.01 -2.55 -7.69
C SER A 541 -27.33 -3.89 -7.37
N ARG A 542 -27.55 -4.93 -8.20
CA ARG A 542 -27.01 -6.27 -7.95
C ARG A 542 -25.72 -6.51 -8.72
N ALA A 543 -24.62 -6.69 -7.99
CA ALA A 543 -23.34 -7.11 -8.55
C ALA A 543 -23.18 -8.64 -8.46
N LYS A 544 -22.56 -9.24 -9.49
CA LYS A 544 -22.14 -10.64 -9.51
C LYS A 544 -20.68 -10.71 -9.07
N ILE A 545 -20.35 -11.53 -8.08
CA ILE A 545 -18.97 -11.83 -7.70
C ILE A 545 -18.38 -12.80 -8.73
N LEU A 546 -17.26 -12.43 -9.32
CA LEU A 546 -16.51 -13.27 -10.28
C LEU A 546 -15.27 -13.90 -9.63
N TRP A 547 -14.74 -13.27 -8.61
CA TRP A 547 -13.61 -13.77 -7.83
C TRP A 547 -13.65 -13.16 -6.42
N ASP A 548 -13.21 -13.94 -5.43
CA ASP A 548 -13.18 -13.56 -4.02
C ASP A 548 -11.89 -14.07 -3.38
N SER A 549 -11.14 -13.18 -2.77
CA SER A 549 -9.91 -13.51 -2.06
C SER A 549 -10.17 -14.26 -0.75
N LYS A 550 -11.36 -14.06 -0.13
CA LYS A 550 -11.65 -14.60 1.20
C LYS A 550 -11.52 -16.12 1.29
N PRO A 551 -12.20 -16.94 0.44
CA PRO A 551 -12.07 -18.39 0.51
C PRO A 551 -10.69 -18.91 0.10
N ILE A 552 -9.87 -18.09 -0.56
CA ILE A 552 -8.55 -18.49 -1.07
C ILE A 552 -7.46 -18.28 -0.01
N ALA A 553 -7.42 -17.10 0.60
CA ALA A 553 -6.32 -16.68 1.46
C ALA A 553 -6.73 -16.41 2.92
N TYR A 554 -8.03 -16.27 3.19
CA TYR A 554 -8.55 -15.88 4.50
C TYR A 554 -9.67 -16.82 4.99
N LYS A 555 -9.65 -18.06 4.50
CA LYS A 555 -10.54 -19.09 5.01
C LYS A 555 -10.21 -19.32 6.48
N ASP A 556 -11.23 -19.37 7.32
CA ASP A 556 -11.11 -19.58 8.78
C ASP A 556 -10.24 -18.53 9.53
N THR A 557 -9.96 -17.39 8.88
CA THR A 557 -9.22 -16.26 9.50
C THR A 557 -10.20 -15.35 10.23
N ALA A 558 -9.94 -15.11 11.51
CA ALA A 558 -10.63 -14.10 12.29
C ALA A 558 -10.10 -12.71 11.88
N ILE A 559 -11.01 -11.77 11.70
CA ILE A 559 -10.72 -10.40 11.27
C ILE A 559 -11.28 -9.46 12.33
N ALA A 560 -10.53 -8.41 12.63
CA ALA A 560 -10.92 -7.36 13.57
C ALA A 560 -12.34 -6.85 13.31
N SER A 561 -13.10 -6.61 14.37
CA SER A 561 -14.39 -5.94 14.26
C SER A 561 -14.21 -4.44 14.11
N LEU A 562 -15.11 -3.80 13.34
CA LEU A 562 -15.06 -2.38 13.03
C LEU A 562 -16.25 -1.66 13.65
N GLU A 563 -15.97 -0.57 14.38
CA GLU A 563 -16.99 0.36 14.89
C GLU A 563 -16.75 1.75 14.31
N GLU A 564 -17.83 2.46 13.93
CA GLU A 564 -17.76 3.89 13.57
C GLU A 564 -17.61 4.71 14.85
N PHE A 565 -16.72 5.69 14.80
CA PHE A 565 -16.51 6.61 15.89
C PHE A 565 -16.32 8.04 15.38
N ASN A 566 -17.34 8.86 15.53
CA ASN A 566 -17.32 10.27 15.13
C ASN A 566 -17.41 11.15 16.36
N PHE A 567 -16.83 12.34 16.28
CA PHE A 567 -16.99 13.36 17.32
C PHE A 567 -17.13 14.75 16.68
N THR A 568 -17.66 15.70 17.44
CA THR A 568 -17.70 17.09 17.02
C THR A 568 -16.56 17.84 17.69
N ASN A 569 -15.73 18.51 16.89
CA ASN A 569 -14.62 19.28 17.42
C ASN A 569 -15.12 20.62 18.01
N LYS A 570 -14.23 21.40 18.63
CA LYS A 570 -14.54 22.69 19.25
C LYS A 570 -15.13 23.74 18.28
N ASP A 571 -14.87 23.59 17.00
CA ASP A 571 -15.35 24.48 15.94
C ASP A 571 -16.73 24.04 15.39
N GLY A 572 -17.36 23.02 15.97
CA GLY A 572 -18.65 22.47 15.55
C GLY A 572 -18.57 21.56 14.31
N VAL A 573 -17.39 21.17 13.88
CA VAL A 573 -17.17 20.31 12.72
C VAL A 573 -17.22 18.84 13.14
N GLU A 574 -18.01 18.03 12.43
CA GLU A 574 -18.03 16.59 12.63
C GLU A 574 -16.75 15.96 12.06
N ILE A 575 -15.96 15.32 12.91
CA ILE A 575 -14.76 14.60 12.55
C ILE A 575 -15.08 13.11 12.50
N LYS A 576 -14.84 12.50 11.36
CA LYS A 576 -15.06 11.06 11.15
C LYS A 576 -13.89 10.25 11.69
N GLY A 577 -14.21 9.05 12.15
CA GLY A 577 -13.20 8.07 12.57
C GLY A 577 -13.79 6.69 12.66
N ARG A 578 -12.93 5.72 12.90
CA ARG A 578 -13.31 4.33 13.06
C ARG A 578 -12.37 3.61 14.01
N VAL A 579 -12.87 2.59 14.68
CA VAL A 579 -12.12 1.81 15.65
C VAL A 579 -12.12 0.34 15.23
N TYR A 580 -10.92 -0.23 15.11
CA TYR A 580 -10.72 -1.66 14.92
C TYR A 580 -10.50 -2.30 16.29
N LEU A 581 -11.28 -3.33 16.58
CA LEU A 581 -11.21 -4.09 17.83
C LEU A 581 -10.70 -5.52 17.54
N PRO A 582 -9.87 -6.11 18.40
CA PRO A 582 -9.54 -7.53 18.32
C PRO A 582 -10.81 -8.38 18.16
N HIS A 583 -10.75 -9.43 17.34
CA HIS A 583 -11.93 -10.28 17.09
C HIS A 583 -12.50 -10.90 18.36
N ASN A 584 -11.66 -11.12 19.38
CA ASN A 584 -12.00 -11.73 20.68
C ASN A 584 -11.96 -10.71 21.84
N VAL A 585 -12.20 -9.41 21.55
CA VAL A 585 -12.12 -8.36 22.55
C VAL A 585 -13.02 -8.66 23.76
N ASP A 586 -12.41 -8.65 24.94
CA ASP A 586 -13.08 -8.77 26.23
C ASP A 586 -13.13 -7.38 26.90
N LYS A 587 -14.28 -6.71 26.81
CA LYS A 587 -14.45 -5.34 27.33
C LYS A 587 -14.33 -5.22 28.86
N SER A 588 -14.15 -6.33 29.59
CA SER A 588 -13.83 -6.35 31.01
C SER A 588 -12.34 -6.14 31.29
N LYS A 589 -11.47 -6.33 30.30
CA LYS A 589 -10.01 -6.16 30.38
C LYS A 589 -9.59 -4.78 29.87
N LYS A 590 -8.36 -4.39 30.20
CA LYS A 590 -7.76 -3.14 29.70
C LYS A 590 -6.82 -3.42 28.52
N TYR A 591 -7.00 -2.69 27.41
CA TYR A 591 -6.22 -2.80 26.21
C TYR A 591 -5.36 -1.57 25.96
N PRO A 592 -4.15 -1.72 25.41
CA PRO A 592 -3.40 -0.60 24.83
C PRO A 592 -4.09 -0.15 23.53
N ALA A 593 -3.85 1.09 23.13
CA ALA A 593 -4.42 1.62 21.89
C ALA A 593 -3.37 2.26 20.99
N LEU A 594 -3.64 2.23 19.67
CA LEU A 594 -2.89 2.93 18.66
C LEU A 594 -3.80 3.94 17.94
N VAL A 595 -3.35 5.19 17.86
CA VAL A 595 -4.05 6.26 17.14
C VAL A 595 -3.31 6.52 15.83
N TYR A 596 -4.02 6.34 14.71
CA TYR A 596 -3.49 6.55 13.37
C TYR A 596 -4.21 7.67 12.64
N TYR A 597 -3.45 8.45 11.90
CA TYR A 597 -3.90 9.58 11.09
C TYR A 597 -2.93 9.83 9.93
N TYR A 598 -3.38 10.54 8.92
CA TYR A 598 -2.49 11.15 7.94
C TYR A 598 -2.35 12.66 8.19
N GLY A 599 -3.47 13.36 8.30
CA GLY A 599 -3.52 14.79 8.61
C GLY A 599 -3.10 15.72 7.46
N GLY A 600 -2.73 15.17 6.30
CA GLY A 600 -2.47 15.91 5.07
C GLY A 600 -3.73 16.04 4.19
N THR A 601 -3.55 16.22 2.88
CA THR A 601 -4.65 16.45 1.94
C THR A 601 -5.48 15.22 1.62
N SER A 602 -5.04 14.02 1.99
CA SER A 602 -5.75 12.79 1.68
C SER A 602 -6.34 12.15 2.94
N PRO A 603 -7.56 11.58 2.88
CA PRO A 603 -8.08 10.79 3.98
C PRO A 603 -7.35 9.44 4.09
N VAL A 604 -7.44 8.83 5.25
CA VAL A 604 -7.04 7.44 5.48
C VAL A 604 -8.18 6.54 5.03
N THR A 605 -8.05 5.91 3.87
CA THR A 605 -9.12 5.11 3.27
C THR A 605 -9.38 3.80 4.03
N ARG A 606 -10.59 3.22 3.81
CA ARG A 606 -11.06 1.98 4.44
C ARG A 606 -10.62 0.71 3.72
N GLY A 607 -9.47 0.69 3.06
CA GLY A 607 -8.97 -0.52 2.42
C GLY A 607 -8.72 -1.64 3.43
N PHE A 608 -9.00 -2.89 3.04
CA PHE A 608 -8.71 -4.06 3.86
C PHE A 608 -7.21 -4.23 4.09
N THR A 609 -6.44 -4.03 3.03
CA THR A 609 -4.97 -4.06 3.05
C THR A 609 -4.42 -2.67 2.82
N GLY A 610 -3.20 -2.42 3.24
CA GLY A 610 -2.53 -1.14 3.04
C GLY A 610 -1.13 -1.15 3.61
N ARG A 611 -0.46 -0.02 3.51
CA ARG A 611 0.86 0.16 4.12
C ARG A 611 0.80 0.01 5.64
N TYR A 612 -0.29 0.46 6.27
CA TYR A 612 -0.56 0.36 7.70
C TYR A 612 -1.68 -0.66 7.92
N PRO A 613 -1.38 -1.82 8.49
CA PRO A 613 -2.30 -2.95 8.57
C PRO A 613 -3.15 -2.90 9.85
N PHE A 614 -4.19 -2.06 9.89
CA PHE A 614 -5.01 -1.84 11.08
C PHE A 614 -5.65 -3.13 11.64
N ASN A 615 -6.11 -4.00 10.74
CA ASN A 615 -6.64 -5.31 11.13
C ASN A 615 -5.58 -6.17 11.84
N LEU A 616 -4.33 -6.17 11.35
CA LEU A 616 -3.22 -6.89 11.95
C LEU A 616 -2.87 -6.33 13.33
N TRP A 617 -2.84 -5.01 13.48
CA TRP A 617 -2.56 -4.40 14.78
C TRP A 617 -3.63 -4.70 15.81
N ALA A 618 -4.90 -4.76 15.38
CA ALA A 618 -5.98 -5.19 16.25
C ALA A 618 -5.82 -6.64 16.69
N GLU A 619 -5.43 -7.54 15.77
CA GLU A 619 -5.14 -8.94 16.10
C GLU A 619 -3.93 -9.10 17.04
N HIS A 620 -2.99 -8.16 17.04
CA HIS A 620 -1.92 -8.05 18.04
C HIS A 620 -2.37 -7.45 19.38
N GLY A 621 -3.67 -7.37 19.63
CA GLY A 621 -4.25 -6.97 20.91
C GLY A 621 -4.29 -5.46 21.16
N TYR A 622 -4.18 -4.65 20.11
CA TYR A 622 -4.38 -3.20 20.19
C TYR A 622 -5.80 -2.80 19.83
N VAL A 623 -6.37 -1.81 20.49
CA VAL A 623 -7.53 -1.08 19.98
C VAL A 623 -7.02 0.01 19.06
N VAL A 624 -7.38 -0.04 17.76
CA VAL A 624 -6.82 0.89 16.77
C VAL A 624 -7.85 1.94 16.38
N TYR A 625 -7.59 3.18 16.73
CA TYR A 625 -8.41 4.33 16.34
C TYR A 625 -7.80 5.04 15.13
N VAL A 626 -8.57 5.15 14.06
CA VAL A 626 -8.21 5.91 12.84
C VAL A 626 -9.07 7.15 12.76
N VAL A 627 -8.46 8.33 12.80
CA VAL A 627 -9.16 9.62 12.77
C VAL A 627 -8.94 10.34 11.44
N GLN A 628 -9.99 11.01 10.93
CA GLN A 628 -10.00 11.81 9.70
C GLN A 628 -10.04 13.31 10.05
N PRO A 629 -8.91 13.93 10.40
CA PRO A 629 -8.89 15.32 10.85
C PRO A 629 -9.15 16.28 9.70
N THR A 630 -9.51 17.52 10.01
CA THR A 630 -9.72 18.61 9.03
C THR A 630 -8.49 18.80 8.13
N GLY A 631 -8.74 19.13 6.87
CA GLY A 631 -7.71 19.33 5.84
C GLY A 631 -7.72 18.26 4.75
N ALA A 632 -8.36 17.10 4.96
CA ALA A 632 -8.48 16.05 3.95
C ALA A 632 -9.51 16.38 2.88
N THR A 633 -9.27 15.96 1.63
CA THR A 633 -10.22 16.06 0.51
C THR A 633 -11.34 15.03 0.65
N GLY A 634 -12.45 15.26 -0.07
CA GLY A 634 -13.59 14.34 -0.08
C GLY A 634 -14.63 14.62 1.01
N PHE A 635 -14.41 15.61 1.86
CA PHE A 635 -15.32 16.07 2.91
C PHE A 635 -15.96 17.44 2.56
N GLY A 636 -15.72 17.92 1.35
CA GLY A 636 -16.10 19.24 0.88
C GLY A 636 -14.97 20.27 0.96
N GLN A 637 -15.09 21.33 0.15
CA GLN A 637 -14.00 22.28 -0.06
C GLN A 637 -13.62 23.07 1.19
N GLU A 638 -14.57 23.43 2.06
CA GLU A 638 -14.25 24.16 3.29
C GLU A 638 -13.44 23.30 4.27
N PHE A 639 -13.74 22.00 4.35
CA PHE A 639 -12.99 21.07 5.17
C PHE A 639 -11.56 20.91 4.66
N SER A 640 -11.38 20.70 3.35
CA SER A 640 -10.06 20.51 2.73
C SER A 640 -9.21 21.78 2.71
N ALA A 641 -9.83 22.96 2.60
CA ALA A 641 -9.15 24.24 2.59
C ALA A 641 -8.41 24.56 3.91
N LYS A 642 -8.82 23.95 5.03
CA LYS A 642 -8.12 24.09 6.33
C LYS A 642 -6.71 23.47 6.34
N HIS A 643 -6.32 22.78 5.28
CA HIS A 643 -4.96 22.32 5.08
C HIS A 643 -4.01 23.43 4.63
N VAL A 644 -4.52 24.37 3.84
CA VAL A 644 -3.70 25.40 3.17
C VAL A 644 -3.19 26.44 4.16
N ASN A 645 -1.88 26.66 4.18
CA ASN A 645 -1.16 27.56 5.10
C ASN A 645 -1.36 27.25 6.60
N ALA A 646 -1.71 25.99 6.95
CA ALA A 646 -2.01 25.62 8.32
C ALA A 646 -0.95 24.69 8.95
N TRP A 647 -0.32 23.82 8.16
CA TRP A 647 0.73 22.90 8.61
C TRP A 647 0.47 22.33 10.02
N GLY A 648 -0.65 21.60 10.16
CA GLY A 648 -1.04 20.91 11.38
C GLY A 648 -1.75 21.74 12.44
N GLU A 649 -2.02 23.01 12.24
CA GLU A 649 -2.70 23.88 13.22
C GLU A 649 -4.06 23.32 13.63
N TYR A 650 -4.96 23.10 12.67
CA TYR A 650 -6.29 22.52 12.94
C TYR A 650 -6.22 21.01 13.19
N THR A 651 -5.45 20.32 12.37
CA THR A 651 -5.33 18.87 12.34
C THR A 651 -4.84 18.30 13.67
N ALA A 652 -3.83 18.93 14.30
CA ALA A 652 -3.32 18.49 15.59
C ALA A 652 -4.38 18.58 16.70
N ASN A 653 -5.17 19.64 16.70
CA ASN A 653 -6.27 19.80 17.67
C ASN A 653 -7.35 18.73 17.49
N ASP A 654 -7.74 18.42 16.25
CA ASP A 654 -8.72 17.37 15.96
C ASP A 654 -8.24 15.99 16.41
N ILE A 655 -6.95 15.69 16.24
CA ILE A 655 -6.37 14.42 16.69
C ILE A 655 -6.34 14.33 18.21
N ILE A 656 -5.92 15.39 18.90
CA ILE A 656 -5.89 15.46 20.37
C ILE A 656 -7.31 15.34 20.95
N ASP A 657 -8.24 16.12 20.45
CA ASP A 657 -9.62 16.14 20.95
C ASP A 657 -10.37 14.84 20.61
N GLY A 658 -10.14 14.30 19.40
CA GLY A 658 -10.66 12.98 19.01
C GLY A 658 -10.12 11.84 19.86
N THR A 659 -8.83 11.87 20.21
CA THR A 659 -8.22 10.87 21.10
C THR A 659 -8.82 10.96 22.51
N LYS A 660 -9.05 12.15 23.03
CA LYS A 660 -9.74 12.33 24.34
C LYS A 660 -11.17 11.78 24.29
N ALA A 661 -11.92 12.12 23.25
CA ALA A 661 -13.28 11.62 23.08
C ALA A 661 -13.33 10.10 22.94
N PHE A 662 -12.37 9.52 22.17
CA PHE A 662 -12.20 8.08 22.05
C PHE A 662 -11.95 7.39 23.40
N LEU A 663 -11.01 7.90 24.19
CA LEU A 663 -10.70 7.35 25.51
C LEU A 663 -11.88 7.47 26.48
N ASN A 664 -12.68 8.52 26.36
CA ASN A 664 -13.89 8.70 27.15
C ASN A 664 -15.03 7.73 26.75
N GLN A 665 -15.08 7.28 25.49
CA GLN A 665 -16.11 6.32 25.05
C GLN A 665 -15.68 4.87 25.27
N TYR A 666 -14.43 4.55 25.03
CA TYR A 666 -13.90 3.20 25.11
C TYR A 666 -13.19 2.97 26.44
N HIS A 667 -13.98 2.90 27.51
CA HIS A 667 -13.48 2.78 28.89
C HIS A 667 -12.59 1.55 29.14
N PHE A 668 -12.63 0.54 28.28
CA PHE A 668 -11.74 -0.61 28.34
C PHE A 668 -10.36 -0.36 27.71
N VAL A 669 -10.15 0.79 27.09
CA VAL A 669 -8.81 1.25 26.70
C VAL A 669 -8.09 1.82 27.91
N ASP A 670 -6.80 1.50 28.04
CA ASP A 670 -5.95 2.08 29.07
C ASP A 670 -5.35 3.40 28.59
N SER A 671 -5.78 4.50 29.16
CA SER A 671 -5.33 5.84 28.79
C SER A 671 -3.83 6.10 29.03
N LYS A 672 -3.15 5.24 29.80
CA LYS A 672 -1.70 5.30 30.00
C LYS A 672 -0.90 4.46 29.00
N ARG A 673 -1.57 3.71 28.14
CA ARG A 673 -0.96 2.83 27.14
C ARG A 673 -1.48 3.17 25.74
N VAL A 674 -1.34 4.44 25.36
CA VAL A 674 -1.78 4.94 24.07
C VAL A 674 -0.57 5.35 23.25
N GLY A 675 -0.39 4.73 22.10
CA GLY A 675 0.61 5.09 21.11
C GLY A 675 0.00 5.82 19.93
N ASN A 676 0.80 6.58 19.20
CA ASN A 676 0.39 7.19 17.95
C ASN A 676 1.44 7.01 16.86
N LEU A 677 0.99 7.03 15.61
CA LEU A 677 1.88 6.91 14.48
C LEU A 677 1.30 7.50 13.21
N GLY A 678 2.21 7.89 12.32
CA GLY A 678 1.88 8.37 11.00
C GLY A 678 3.09 8.40 10.07
N ALA A 679 2.84 8.53 8.75
CA ALA A 679 3.87 8.58 7.74
C ALA A 679 3.80 9.83 6.90
N SER A 680 4.96 10.29 6.38
CA SER A 680 5.04 11.44 5.50
C SER A 680 4.50 12.68 6.22
N TYR A 681 3.44 13.30 5.73
CA TYR A 681 2.74 14.34 6.50
C TYR A 681 2.23 13.82 7.86
N GLY A 682 1.82 12.55 7.95
CA GLY A 682 1.48 11.92 9.23
C GLY A 682 2.70 11.76 10.15
N GLY A 683 3.89 11.54 9.60
CA GLY A 683 5.14 11.52 10.36
C GLY A 683 5.51 12.92 10.88
N PHE A 684 5.34 13.96 10.05
CA PHE A 684 5.37 15.35 10.50
C PHE A 684 4.40 15.58 11.65
N MET A 685 3.15 15.17 11.47
CA MET A 685 2.10 15.32 12.47
C MET A 685 2.43 14.60 13.77
N THR A 686 3.03 13.42 13.71
CA THR A 686 3.49 12.68 14.90
C THR A 686 4.55 13.46 15.67
N MET A 687 5.57 13.98 14.97
CA MET A 687 6.58 14.82 15.60
C MET A 687 5.98 16.12 16.15
N LEU A 688 5.04 16.75 15.43
CA LEU A 688 4.35 17.97 15.90
C LEU A 688 3.51 17.68 17.15
N LEU A 689 2.76 16.59 17.20
CA LEU A 689 1.97 16.19 18.37
C LEU A 689 2.84 15.94 19.59
N ALA A 690 4.00 15.31 19.40
CA ALA A 690 4.96 15.09 20.50
C ALA A 690 5.46 16.42 21.11
N THR A 691 5.43 17.54 20.37
CA THR A 691 5.74 18.87 20.89
C THR A 691 4.55 19.59 21.54
N LYS A 692 3.30 19.09 21.34
CA LYS A 692 2.07 19.75 21.75
C LYS A 692 1.34 19.06 22.91
N THR A 693 1.59 17.77 23.13
CA THR A 693 0.89 16.98 24.16
C THR A 693 1.74 15.82 24.65
N ASP A 694 1.53 15.44 25.90
CA ASP A 694 2.15 14.31 26.59
C ASP A 694 1.19 13.10 26.73
N MET A 695 0.04 13.13 26.03
CA MET A 695 -1.00 12.11 26.16
C MET A 695 -0.60 10.74 25.57
N PHE A 696 0.43 10.69 24.71
CA PHE A 696 0.91 9.46 24.09
C PHE A 696 2.11 8.91 24.86
N SER A 697 2.10 7.61 25.14
CA SER A 697 3.17 6.91 25.84
C SER A 697 4.29 6.43 24.92
N ALA A 698 4.03 6.37 23.61
CA ALA A 698 5.02 6.08 22.57
C ALA A 698 4.56 6.64 21.22
N SER A 699 5.50 7.10 20.40
CA SER A 699 5.22 7.69 19.09
C SER A 699 6.13 7.11 18.01
N ILE A 700 5.59 6.86 16.80
CA ILE A 700 6.38 6.45 15.63
C ILE A 700 6.16 7.44 14.49
N ALA A 701 7.22 8.12 14.05
CA ALA A 701 7.20 9.00 12.89
C ALA A 701 7.95 8.35 11.71
N HIS A 702 7.19 7.90 10.69
CA HIS A 702 7.77 7.33 9.49
C HIS A 702 7.91 8.39 8.39
N ALA A 703 9.13 8.55 7.85
CA ALA A 703 9.45 9.47 6.75
C ALA A 703 8.84 10.87 6.95
N GLY A 704 8.91 11.37 8.19
CA GLY A 704 8.27 12.61 8.62
C GLY A 704 9.11 13.86 8.33
N ILE A 705 8.44 15.00 8.25
CA ILE A 705 9.04 16.31 8.01
C ILE A 705 9.28 16.97 9.37
N SER A 706 10.53 17.21 9.75
CA SER A 706 10.87 17.89 10.99
C SER A 706 11.04 19.40 10.81
N ASN A 707 11.42 19.81 9.60
CA ASN A 707 11.67 21.21 9.24
C ASN A 707 11.05 21.52 7.87
N ILE A 708 9.99 22.31 7.87
CA ILE A 708 9.24 22.65 6.66
C ILE A 708 10.13 23.37 5.64
N THR A 709 11.13 24.16 6.09
CA THR A 709 12.05 24.89 5.19
C THR A 709 12.97 23.93 4.45
N SER A 710 13.61 22.96 5.13
CA SER A 710 14.48 21.99 4.47
C SER A 710 13.69 21.07 3.55
N TYR A 711 12.52 20.61 3.98
CA TYR A 711 11.62 19.82 3.13
C TYR A 711 11.23 20.56 1.85
N TRP A 712 10.79 21.82 1.97
CA TRP A 712 10.49 22.68 0.83
C TRP A 712 11.67 22.82 -0.13
N GLY A 713 12.87 23.04 0.42
CA GLY A 713 14.09 23.25 -0.36
C GLY A 713 14.73 21.98 -0.92
N GLN A 714 14.70 20.85 -0.22
CA GLN A 714 15.42 19.61 -0.57
C GLN A 714 14.50 18.49 -1.06
N GLY A 715 13.29 18.36 -0.53
CA GLY A 715 12.37 17.30 -0.89
C GLY A 715 12.07 17.30 -2.39
N TRP A 716 12.13 16.13 -3.01
CA TRP A 716 11.83 15.98 -4.43
C TRP A 716 10.43 16.51 -4.80
N TRP A 717 9.46 16.14 -3.96
CA TRP A 717 8.09 16.61 -4.03
C TRP A 717 7.87 17.96 -3.31
N GLY A 718 8.81 18.36 -2.45
CA GLY A 718 8.65 19.41 -1.44
C GLY A 718 8.11 20.73 -1.97
N TYR A 719 8.73 21.29 -3.03
CA TYR A 719 8.28 22.59 -3.54
C TYR A 719 6.93 22.51 -4.28
N LEU A 720 6.60 21.38 -4.94
CA LEU A 720 5.30 21.18 -5.58
C LEU A 720 4.18 21.04 -4.55
N TYR A 721 4.42 20.22 -3.53
CA TYR A 721 3.45 20.05 -2.45
C TYR A 721 3.24 21.36 -1.68
N SER A 722 4.34 22.04 -1.35
CA SER A 722 4.29 23.32 -0.63
C SER A 722 3.63 24.43 -1.45
N ASN A 723 3.62 24.32 -2.78
CA ASN A 723 2.90 25.26 -3.64
C ASN A 723 1.37 25.24 -3.38
N GLU A 724 0.83 24.11 -2.93
CA GLU A 724 -0.55 23.99 -2.47
C GLU A 724 -0.69 24.12 -0.94
N ALA A 725 0.14 23.41 -0.18
CA ALA A 725 0.07 23.38 1.28
C ALA A 725 0.52 24.69 1.93
N SER A 726 1.41 25.45 1.27
CA SER A 726 1.91 26.76 1.70
C SER A 726 1.64 27.84 0.65
N LYS A 727 0.44 27.83 0.09
CA LYS A 727 0.05 28.66 -1.05
C LYS A 727 0.38 30.15 -0.85
N ASN A 728 1.20 30.70 -1.78
CA ASN A 728 1.72 32.07 -1.73
C ASN A 728 2.57 32.38 -0.48
N SER A 729 2.93 31.39 0.31
CA SER A 729 3.78 31.53 1.50
C SER A 729 5.13 30.85 1.27
N TYR A 730 6.18 31.58 1.54
CA TYR A 730 7.57 31.15 1.37
C TYR A 730 8.39 31.53 2.61
N PRO A 731 9.58 30.95 2.86
CA PRO A 731 10.40 31.28 4.02
C PRO A 731 10.72 32.78 4.18
N TRP A 732 10.77 33.53 3.09
CA TRP A 732 11.10 34.97 3.10
C TRP A 732 9.87 35.90 3.26
N ASN A 733 8.64 35.47 2.96
CA ASN A 733 7.44 36.31 3.12
C ASN A 733 6.51 35.84 4.24
N ASN A 734 6.66 34.59 4.72
CA ASN A 734 5.93 34.04 5.86
C ASN A 734 6.84 33.15 6.73
N PRO A 735 7.95 33.68 7.31
CA PRO A 735 8.92 32.90 8.08
C PRO A 735 8.26 32.22 9.30
N THR A 736 7.20 32.79 9.85
CA THR A 736 6.47 32.25 10.99
C THR A 736 5.87 30.87 10.68
N LEU A 737 5.25 30.71 9.50
CA LEU A 737 4.73 29.41 9.06
C LEU A 737 5.83 28.33 9.04
N TYR A 738 6.98 28.68 8.52
CA TYR A 738 8.10 27.75 8.35
C TYR A 738 8.81 27.39 9.66
N SER A 739 8.89 28.32 10.63
CA SER A 739 9.55 28.09 11.91
C SER A 739 8.64 27.54 12.99
N GLN A 740 7.47 28.18 13.19
CA GLN A 740 6.58 27.79 14.32
C GLN A 740 5.85 26.46 14.11
N HIS A 741 5.67 26.04 12.87
CA HIS A 741 5.05 24.74 12.58
C HIS A 741 6.07 23.62 12.36
N SER A 742 7.36 23.90 12.35
CA SER A 742 8.39 22.88 12.22
C SER A 742 8.71 22.23 13.57
N PRO A 743 8.50 20.93 13.75
CA PRO A 743 8.69 20.24 15.03
C PRO A 743 10.08 20.40 15.64
N VAL A 744 11.13 20.44 14.80
CA VAL A 744 12.52 20.54 15.28
C VAL A 744 12.79 21.79 16.13
N PHE A 745 12.09 22.91 15.86
CA PHE A 745 12.26 24.14 16.65
C PHE A 745 11.57 24.08 18.03
N HIS A 746 10.85 23.00 18.32
CA HIS A 746 10.15 22.74 19.57
C HIS A 746 10.53 21.38 20.18
N ALA A 747 11.68 20.83 19.77
CA ALA A 747 12.17 19.53 20.25
C ALA A 747 12.38 19.48 21.77
N ASP A 748 12.66 20.64 22.41
CA ASP A 748 12.77 20.78 23.86
C ASP A 748 11.49 20.37 24.60
N LYS A 749 10.31 20.50 23.99
CA LYS A 749 9.02 20.17 24.57
C LYS A 749 8.68 18.68 24.52
N VAL A 750 9.40 17.90 23.71
CA VAL A 750 9.11 16.46 23.55
C VAL A 750 9.43 15.71 24.85
N THR A 751 8.45 14.95 25.35
CA THR A 751 8.60 14.05 26.51
C THR A 751 8.29 12.59 26.16
N THR A 752 7.52 12.36 25.12
CA THR A 752 7.14 11.02 24.65
C THR A 752 8.32 10.32 23.98
N PRO A 753 8.62 9.05 24.29
CA PRO A 753 9.57 8.25 23.52
C PRO A 753 9.21 8.23 22.04
N LEU A 754 10.18 8.52 21.17
CA LEU A 754 9.95 8.69 19.74
C LEU A 754 10.84 7.75 18.92
N LEU A 755 10.21 6.93 18.10
CA LEU A 755 10.90 6.16 17.06
C LEU A 755 10.75 6.88 15.71
N LEU A 756 11.88 7.13 15.06
CA LEU A 756 11.95 7.65 13.70
C LEU A 756 12.27 6.48 12.76
N LEU A 757 11.44 6.29 11.74
CA LEU A 757 11.64 5.27 10.69
C LEU A 757 11.78 5.97 9.34
N HIS A 758 12.82 5.62 8.53
CA HIS A 758 13.03 6.26 7.24
C HIS A 758 13.71 5.32 6.24
N GLY A 759 13.39 5.44 4.96
CA GLY A 759 14.19 4.88 3.88
C GLY A 759 15.38 5.80 3.59
N ASP A 760 16.62 5.29 3.57
CA ASP A 760 17.82 6.13 3.34
C ASP A 760 17.90 6.72 1.93
N SER A 761 17.14 6.14 0.99
CA SER A 761 17.01 6.58 -0.40
C SER A 761 15.67 7.28 -0.70
N ASP A 762 15.01 7.80 0.32
CA ASP A 762 13.72 8.48 0.18
C ASP A 762 13.86 9.75 -0.69
N THR A 763 13.21 9.70 -1.85
CA THR A 763 13.22 10.79 -2.84
C THR A 763 12.15 11.83 -2.56
N ASN A 764 11.13 11.51 -1.77
CA ASN A 764 10.00 12.38 -1.47
C ASN A 764 10.27 13.27 -0.25
N VAL A 765 10.55 12.64 0.89
CA VAL A 765 10.96 13.33 2.13
C VAL A 765 12.41 12.95 2.41
N PRO A 766 13.37 13.87 2.31
CA PRO A 766 14.77 13.54 2.54
C PRO A 766 15.00 12.94 3.93
N VAL A 767 15.82 11.88 4.03
CA VAL A 767 16.15 11.23 5.31
C VAL A 767 16.77 12.22 6.33
N GLY A 768 17.36 13.32 5.84
CA GLY A 768 17.85 14.43 6.66
C GLY A 768 16.80 15.04 7.58
N GLU A 769 15.51 14.91 7.26
CA GLU A 769 14.42 15.34 8.15
C GLU A 769 14.40 14.50 9.45
N SER A 770 14.59 13.18 9.35
CA SER A 770 14.75 12.34 10.54
C SER A 770 16.05 12.62 11.29
N HIS A 771 17.17 12.82 10.57
CA HIS A 771 18.44 13.18 11.20
C HIS A 771 18.35 14.49 12.00
N ASN A 772 17.67 15.51 11.50
CA ASN A 772 17.48 16.77 12.19
C ASN A 772 16.78 16.58 13.54
N MET A 773 15.65 15.84 13.52
CA MET A 773 14.87 15.59 14.75
C MET A 773 15.63 14.70 15.72
N TYR A 774 16.27 13.63 15.23
CA TYR A 774 17.10 12.72 16.02
C TYR A 774 18.23 13.47 16.73
N THR A 775 18.98 14.29 15.99
CA THR A 775 20.09 15.07 16.53
C THR A 775 19.61 16.04 17.62
N ALA A 776 18.52 16.78 17.36
CA ALA A 776 17.96 17.72 18.34
C ALA A 776 17.55 17.01 19.64
N LEU A 777 16.81 15.89 19.54
CA LEU A 777 16.34 15.15 20.70
C LEU A 777 17.47 14.48 21.46
N LYS A 778 18.49 13.92 20.79
CA LYS A 778 19.66 13.34 21.46
C LYS A 778 20.48 14.39 22.21
N LEU A 779 20.70 15.57 21.64
CA LEU A 779 21.38 16.68 22.33
C LEU A 779 20.60 17.16 23.56
N LEU A 780 19.28 17.08 23.54
CA LEU A 780 18.40 17.42 24.65
C LEU A 780 18.25 16.28 25.68
N GLY A 781 18.92 15.14 25.48
CA GLY A 781 18.84 13.98 26.37
C GLY A 781 17.46 13.27 26.35
N LYS A 782 16.70 13.44 25.28
CA LYS A 782 15.37 12.83 25.10
C LYS A 782 15.47 11.38 24.62
N ASP A 783 14.44 10.60 24.91
CA ASP A 783 14.32 9.21 24.42
C ASP A 783 13.91 9.21 22.94
N VAL A 784 14.86 8.91 22.06
CA VAL A 784 14.65 8.82 20.61
C VAL A 784 15.54 7.73 20.03
N GLU A 785 14.96 6.94 19.12
CA GLU A 785 15.67 5.98 18.29
C GLU A 785 15.41 6.29 16.81
N LEU A 786 16.38 5.97 15.93
CA LEU A 786 16.26 6.13 14.48
C LEU A 786 16.66 4.82 13.80
N ILE A 787 15.79 4.31 12.94
CA ILE A 787 16.04 3.13 12.11
C ILE A 787 15.89 3.52 10.64
N GLU A 788 16.96 3.26 9.88
CA GLU A 788 17.01 3.52 8.44
C GLU A 788 16.96 2.22 7.64
N TYR A 789 16.06 2.17 6.68
CA TYR A 789 15.93 1.05 5.75
C TYR A 789 16.81 1.28 4.52
N LYS A 790 17.94 0.55 4.44
CA LYS A 790 18.95 0.70 3.40
C LYS A 790 18.38 0.46 2.00
N GLY A 791 18.58 1.41 1.08
CA GLY A 791 18.08 1.38 -0.29
C GLY A 791 16.56 1.40 -0.39
N ALA A 792 15.85 1.75 0.67
CA ALA A 792 14.40 1.92 0.62
C ALA A 792 14.04 3.37 0.29
N ASP A 793 13.04 3.54 -0.57
CA ASP A 793 12.40 4.81 -0.87
C ASP A 793 11.19 5.02 0.07
N HIS A 794 10.47 6.09 -0.08
CA HIS A 794 9.36 6.60 0.74
C HIS A 794 8.30 5.56 1.15
N GLN A 795 8.05 4.56 0.33
CA GLN A 795 6.96 3.60 0.54
C GLN A 795 7.38 2.27 1.17
N ILE A 796 8.67 1.94 1.18
CA ILE A 796 9.20 0.64 1.65
C ILE A 796 8.43 -0.52 0.99
N PHE A 797 8.57 -0.68 -0.34
CA PHE A 797 7.79 -1.64 -1.12
C PHE A 797 8.34 -3.06 -1.09
N ALA A 798 9.64 -3.25 -0.90
CA ALA A 798 10.25 -4.56 -0.90
C ALA A 798 9.64 -5.42 0.22
N ARG A 799 9.30 -6.68 -0.10
CA ARG A 799 8.54 -7.57 0.78
C ARG A 799 9.25 -7.81 2.11
N ASP A 800 10.52 -8.19 2.06
CA ASP A 800 11.37 -8.43 3.23
C ASP A 800 11.44 -7.21 4.15
N LYS A 801 11.72 -6.03 3.57
CA LYS A 801 11.76 -4.77 4.31
C LYS A 801 10.39 -4.37 4.88
N ARG A 802 9.29 -4.74 4.21
CA ARG A 802 7.94 -4.45 4.67
C ARG A 802 7.57 -5.27 5.90
N PHE A 803 7.96 -6.54 5.96
CA PHE A 803 7.75 -7.38 7.15
C PHE A 803 8.59 -6.89 8.31
N ASP A 804 9.90 -6.68 8.10
CA ASP A 804 10.79 -6.14 9.11
C ASP A 804 10.28 -4.77 9.67
N TRP A 805 9.75 -3.92 8.80
CA TRP A 805 9.18 -2.64 9.20
C TRP A 805 7.89 -2.77 10.01
N TRP A 806 7.00 -3.73 9.69
CA TRP A 806 5.83 -4.02 10.51
C TRP A 806 6.20 -4.60 11.87
N ASP A 807 7.15 -5.54 11.90
CA ASP A 807 7.66 -6.13 13.12
C ASP A 807 8.34 -5.09 14.02
N THR A 808 9.14 -4.21 13.44
CA THR A 808 9.78 -3.07 14.13
C THR A 808 8.77 -2.19 14.84
N MET A 809 7.69 -1.81 14.15
CA MET A 809 6.64 -0.96 14.75
C MET A 809 5.93 -1.67 15.91
N LEU A 810 5.55 -2.92 15.72
CA LEU A 810 4.87 -3.71 16.76
C LEU A 810 5.78 -3.95 17.95
N ALA A 811 7.04 -4.35 17.72
CA ALA A 811 8.02 -4.57 18.77
C ALA A 811 8.29 -3.31 19.60
N TYR A 812 8.33 -2.13 18.93
CA TYR A 812 8.48 -0.85 19.63
C TYR A 812 7.26 -0.51 20.51
N PHE A 813 6.06 -0.74 19.99
CA PHE A 813 4.85 -0.53 20.77
C PHE A 813 4.69 -1.57 21.90
N ASP A 814 5.04 -2.84 21.68
CA ASP A 814 5.02 -3.87 22.71
C ASP A 814 5.98 -3.51 23.87
N LYS A 815 7.19 -3.03 23.54
CA LYS A 815 8.16 -2.53 24.52
C LYS A 815 7.57 -1.42 25.40
N ASN A 816 6.93 -0.42 24.77
CA ASN A 816 6.53 0.81 25.48
C ASN A 816 5.09 0.81 26.02
N LEU A 817 4.18 0.03 25.41
CA LEU A 817 2.75 0.02 25.78
C LEU A 817 2.31 -1.26 26.47
N LYS A 818 3.02 -2.37 26.28
CA LYS A 818 2.73 -3.65 26.95
C LYS A 818 3.78 -4.04 27.99
N GLU A 819 4.85 -3.27 28.12
CA GLU A 819 6.01 -3.61 28.98
C GLU A 819 6.66 -4.94 28.57
N GLN A 820 6.70 -5.24 27.27
CA GLN A 820 7.24 -6.46 26.69
C GLN A 820 8.43 -6.15 25.78
N PRO A 821 9.64 -5.89 26.31
CA PRO A 821 10.79 -5.46 25.52
C PRO A 821 11.49 -6.57 24.74
N GLN A 822 11.10 -7.85 24.92
CA GLN A 822 11.84 -9.02 24.44
C GLN A 822 11.94 -9.04 22.91
N TRP A 823 10.86 -8.69 22.20
CA TRP A 823 10.85 -8.62 20.74
C TRP A 823 11.77 -7.51 20.22
N TRP A 824 11.69 -6.31 20.81
CA TRP A 824 12.59 -5.21 20.49
C TRP A 824 14.07 -5.58 20.73
N GLN A 825 14.36 -6.21 21.85
CA GLN A 825 15.71 -6.69 22.18
C GLN A 825 16.20 -7.75 21.18
N TYR A 826 15.31 -8.65 20.75
CA TYR A 826 15.65 -9.65 19.73
C TYR A 826 16.03 -9.02 18.39
N LEU A 827 15.30 -7.99 17.96
CA LEU A 827 15.55 -7.29 16.70
C LEU A 827 16.80 -6.39 16.75
N TYR A 828 17.02 -5.68 17.88
CA TYR A 828 17.95 -4.55 17.97
C TYR A 828 18.95 -4.61 19.12
N ALA A 829 19.05 -5.68 19.90
CA ALA A 829 20.10 -5.81 20.88
C ALA A 829 21.48 -5.85 20.19
N GLU A 830 22.47 -5.20 20.79
CA GLU A 830 23.86 -5.37 20.39
C GLU A 830 24.26 -6.85 20.55
N LYS A 831 24.69 -7.47 19.44
CA LYS A 831 25.12 -8.88 19.41
C LYS A 831 26.51 -9.02 20.00
#